data_d97aed22c04a7674037c41b6758bdec3
#
_entry.id   d97aed22c04a7674037c41b6758bdec3
#
_cell.length_a   1.000
_cell.length_b   1.000
_cell.length_c   1.000
_cell.angle_alpha   90.00
_cell.angle_beta   90.00
_cell.angle_gamma   90.00
#
_symmetry.space_group_name_H-M   'P 1'
#
loop_
_entity.id
_entity.type
_entity.pdbx_description
1 polymer ?
#
loop_
_entity_poly.entity_id
_entity_poly.type
_entity_poly.pdbx_seq_one_letter_code
_entity_poly.pdbx_strand_id
1 'polypeptide(L)'
;MTVNLNIVEKCVSCLNIKESYDLARRMEQEKTNPVLGYRTAGSLAERKTGDMLLEEMKKAGLTQVEKDKIRVDAWEFKKAVMRCHDREGTCREIQLGAYQTDFKTNGFQRFDLVYLGKGTADEYKDIDVKGKLVFIEINQREEWWINYPVYQAHLKGAAALIAVQSRGYAQIDDTALNAQDIAGPSCAPAFSMSRADFLMIRQLMEEKNENGNRVPELSVEFDADTEVIKDQYTYNIVGKIPGTDSDSMILLSAHYDSYFEGFQDDNAAVAMIIGIARALLRGGYKPRHTIVVCALAAEEWGISDTKYDWSTGAYRQVFEARPEWQGHVIADLNFELPAHAHSTRDAVRCTYEYADFVRSFVDAVQMPEGIYPEGMTTLYPIETWSDDFTMAISGIPSMVNDFSGGPFMENYYHSQYDNQDVYEEEVYRFHHEFYLKLLLAIDSLALPPMDFGRVLDQSIKTLDTDLCMQTGADSTLLLKKTEEAKKAAAILAEQVRHFNSLPEEKRDWKKADAITEKLLGVFRKSQDYLVRLDWDDNVIFPQQAVQNNLYALKKAMGYLEKGEIALALEAFYSIDNNCYAFQFEREVFYHFTEYILKQSPDRLMWGKGRIIHHENLYDLVERLKEKKPGDSLEAEKQSLKEAWERQKRYYADDIEYLIRAAEKLRNLICEVSDMFEKGTE
;
A
#
# COMPACT_ATOMS: atom_id res chain seq x y z
N MET A 1 -1.97 12.19 -31.20
CA MET A 1 -3.19 11.59 -30.61
C MET A 1 -4.38 12.04 -31.41
N THR A 2 -5.09 11.16 -32.09
CA THR A 2 -6.24 11.51 -32.94
C THR A 2 -7.56 11.12 -32.26
N VAL A 3 -7.69 11.43 -30.97
CA VAL A 3 -9.02 11.38 -30.35
C VAL A 3 -9.86 12.48 -30.97
N ASN A 4 -11.09 12.17 -31.39
CA ASN A 4 -12.00 13.17 -31.93
C ASN A 4 -12.31 14.21 -30.83
N LEU A 5 -11.73 15.41 -30.95
CA LEU A 5 -11.85 16.48 -29.95
C LEU A 5 -13.31 16.79 -29.61
N ASN A 6 -14.22 16.73 -30.58
CA ASN A 6 -15.64 16.98 -30.34
C ASN A 6 -16.28 15.95 -29.39
N ILE A 7 -15.86 14.67 -29.43
CA ILE A 7 -16.40 13.67 -28.53
C ILE A 7 -15.80 13.79 -27.13
N VAL A 8 -14.52 14.17 -27.02
CA VAL A 8 -13.87 14.43 -25.74
C VAL A 8 -14.57 15.60 -25.03
N GLU A 9 -14.72 16.74 -25.71
CA GLU A 9 -15.41 17.92 -25.17
C GLU A 9 -16.85 17.58 -24.75
N LYS A 10 -17.55 16.78 -25.56
CA LYS A 10 -18.90 16.33 -25.24
C LYS A 10 -18.93 15.47 -23.97
N CYS A 11 -18.00 14.52 -23.79
CA CYS A 11 -17.93 13.69 -22.59
C CYS A 11 -17.58 14.55 -21.37
N VAL A 12 -16.60 15.45 -21.48
CA VAL A 12 -16.23 16.40 -20.40
C VAL A 12 -17.44 17.25 -20.00
N SER A 13 -18.21 17.76 -20.96
CA SER A 13 -19.43 18.55 -20.67
C SER A 13 -20.55 17.77 -19.98
N CYS A 14 -20.48 16.44 -20.01
CA CYS A 14 -21.42 15.55 -19.32
C CYS A 14 -20.98 15.17 -17.89
N LEU A 15 -19.78 15.58 -17.45
CA LEU A 15 -19.34 15.40 -16.07
C LEU A 15 -20.26 16.19 -15.11
N ASN A 16 -20.66 15.56 -14.05
CA ASN A 16 -21.45 16.18 -12.98
C ASN A 16 -20.80 15.94 -11.64
N ILE A 17 -19.93 16.85 -11.24
CA ILE A 17 -19.12 16.77 -10.03
C ILE A 17 -20.00 16.66 -8.77
N LYS A 18 -21.15 17.36 -8.79
CA LYS A 18 -22.09 17.28 -7.67
C LYS A 18 -22.70 15.88 -7.50
N GLU A 19 -22.99 15.15 -8.60
CA GLU A 19 -23.48 13.77 -8.49
C GLU A 19 -22.42 12.85 -7.87
N SER A 20 -21.15 13.03 -8.19
CA SER A 20 -20.05 12.28 -7.56
C SER A 20 -19.91 12.66 -6.09
N TYR A 21 -19.89 13.95 -5.75
CA TYR A 21 -19.87 14.41 -4.37
C TYR A 21 -21.05 13.84 -3.55
N ASP A 22 -22.28 13.94 -4.10
CA ASP A 22 -23.48 13.43 -3.41
C ASP A 22 -23.42 11.90 -3.19
N LEU A 23 -22.79 11.14 -4.09
CA LEU A 23 -22.57 9.70 -3.92
C LEU A 23 -21.56 9.42 -2.81
N ALA A 24 -20.41 10.10 -2.80
CA ALA A 24 -19.42 9.99 -1.73
C ALA A 24 -20.05 10.27 -0.36
N ARG A 25 -20.84 11.34 -0.26
CA ARG A 25 -21.59 11.70 0.97
C ARG A 25 -22.61 10.65 1.41
N ARG A 26 -23.20 9.92 0.47
CA ARG A 26 -24.12 8.82 0.81
C ARG A 26 -23.38 7.61 1.35
N MET A 27 -22.17 7.34 0.86
CA MET A 27 -21.36 6.24 1.36
C MET A 27 -20.96 6.43 2.81
N GLU A 28 -20.65 7.66 3.25
CA GLU A 28 -20.36 7.98 4.66
C GLU A 28 -21.52 7.65 5.64
N GLN A 29 -22.75 7.55 5.15
CA GLN A 29 -23.89 7.21 6.00
C GLN A 29 -23.96 5.72 6.36
N GLU A 30 -23.31 4.87 5.60
CA GLU A 30 -23.20 3.45 5.87
C GLU A 30 -21.97 3.19 6.74
N LYS A 31 -22.18 3.01 8.03
CA LYS A 31 -21.13 2.90 9.04
C LYS A 31 -21.46 1.89 10.14
N THR A 32 -20.43 1.25 10.67
CA THR A 32 -20.55 0.25 11.75
C THR A 32 -20.54 0.92 13.12
N ASN A 33 -19.61 1.85 13.36
CA ASN A 33 -19.59 2.67 14.57
C ASN A 33 -20.41 3.95 14.33
N PRO A 34 -21.48 4.19 15.11
CA PRO A 34 -22.39 5.32 14.86
C PRO A 34 -21.76 6.69 15.10
N VAL A 35 -20.67 6.76 15.86
CA VAL A 35 -19.98 8.01 16.23
C VAL A 35 -18.82 8.26 15.27
N LEU A 36 -17.96 7.27 15.07
CA LEU A 36 -16.69 7.43 14.37
C LEU A 36 -16.75 7.06 12.88
N GLY A 37 -17.72 6.24 12.46
CA GLY A 37 -17.77 5.74 11.09
C GLY A 37 -17.41 4.26 10.99
N TYR A 38 -16.38 3.93 10.25
CA TYR A 38 -15.87 2.61 9.91
C TYR A 38 -16.79 1.80 8.99
N ARG A 39 -16.25 1.43 7.85
CA ARG A 39 -16.86 0.57 6.85
C ARG A 39 -15.85 -0.48 6.41
N THR A 40 -15.53 -1.35 7.34
CA THR A 40 -14.39 -2.27 7.27
C THR A 40 -14.74 -3.57 6.53
N ALA A 41 -13.71 -4.30 6.11
CA ALA A 41 -13.80 -5.52 5.33
C ALA A 41 -14.84 -6.51 5.88
N GLY A 42 -15.76 -6.95 5.04
CA GLY A 42 -16.80 -7.92 5.36
C GLY A 42 -17.86 -7.45 6.36
N SER A 43 -17.82 -6.19 6.82
CA SER A 43 -18.81 -5.61 7.72
C SER A 43 -20.19 -5.46 7.06
N LEU A 44 -21.21 -5.28 7.89
CA LEU A 44 -22.56 -4.99 7.38
C LEU A 44 -22.59 -3.64 6.62
N ALA A 45 -21.85 -2.66 7.08
CA ALA A 45 -21.76 -1.34 6.44
C ALA A 45 -21.13 -1.45 5.04
N GLU A 46 -20.02 -2.18 4.90
CA GLU A 46 -19.39 -2.43 3.60
C GLU A 46 -20.35 -3.15 2.63
N ARG A 47 -21.04 -4.19 3.09
CA ARG A 47 -22.01 -4.92 2.26
C ARG A 47 -23.15 -4.04 1.76
N LYS A 48 -23.70 -3.17 2.60
CA LYS A 48 -24.76 -2.23 2.22
C LYS A 48 -24.24 -1.19 1.23
N THR A 49 -23.01 -0.69 1.42
CA THR A 49 -22.35 0.20 0.45
C THR A 49 -22.17 -0.50 -0.89
N GLY A 50 -21.72 -1.75 -0.90
CA GLY A 50 -21.62 -2.55 -2.13
C GLY A 50 -22.97 -2.74 -2.83
N ASP A 51 -24.08 -2.93 -2.08
CA ASP A 51 -25.44 -2.97 -2.65
C ASP A 51 -25.83 -1.62 -3.26
N MET A 52 -25.50 -0.51 -2.59
CA MET A 52 -25.75 0.83 -3.11
C MET A 52 -24.94 1.10 -4.39
N LEU A 53 -23.66 0.75 -4.43
CA LEU A 53 -22.80 0.93 -5.60
C LEU A 53 -23.27 0.08 -6.80
N LEU A 54 -23.68 -1.15 -6.56
CA LEU A 54 -24.30 -2.00 -7.59
C LEU A 54 -25.49 -1.29 -8.26
N GLU A 55 -26.38 -0.69 -7.48
CA GLU A 55 -27.55 0.04 -8.00
C GLU A 55 -27.14 1.36 -8.68
N GLU A 56 -26.14 2.07 -8.17
CA GLU A 56 -25.65 3.31 -8.81
C GLU A 56 -24.98 3.02 -10.16
N MET A 57 -24.21 1.93 -10.28
CA MET A 57 -23.62 1.50 -11.56
C MET A 57 -24.72 1.14 -12.58
N LYS A 58 -25.78 0.44 -12.16
CA LYS A 58 -26.95 0.15 -13.03
C LYS A 58 -27.67 1.44 -13.46
N LYS A 59 -27.92 2.36 -12.54
CA LYS A 59 -28.54 3.67 -12.84
C LYS A 59 -27.66 4.54 -13.76
N ALA A 60 -26.35 4.43 -13.65
CA ALA A 60 -25.41 5.09 -14.56
C ALA A 60 -25.51 4.56 -15.99
N GLY A 61 -26.06 3.32 -16.17
CA GLY A 61 -26.23 2.67 -17.46
C GLY A 61 -25.13 1.66 -17.80
N LEU A 62 -24.29 1.28 -16.81
CA LEU A 62 -23.33 0.19 -17.00
C LEU A 62 -24.07 -1.15 -17.20
N THR A 63 -23.45 -2.02 -17.95
CA THR A 63 -23.95 -3.38 -18.24
C THR A 63 -23.14 -4.41 -17.46
N GLN A 64 -23.63 -5.65 -17.37
CA GLN A 64 -22.97 -6.74 -16.66
C GLN A 64 -22.51 -6.29 -15.26
N VAL A 65 -23.44 -5.61 -14.54
CA VAL A 65 -23.15 -5.14 -13.18
C VAL A 65 -23.32 -6.31 -12.22
N GLU A 66 -22.22 -6.72 -11.61
CA GLU A 66 -22.12 -7.95 -10.82
C GLU A 66 -21.38 -7.72 -9.51
N LYS A 67 -21.55 -8.66 -8.58
CA LYS A 67 -20.78 -8.77 -7.34
C LYS A 67 -19.81 -9.93 -7.45
N ASP A 68 -18.53 -9.64 -7.49
CA ASP A 68 -17.50 -10.66 -7.44
C ASP A 68 -17.19 -11.02 -5.99
N LYS A 69 -17.44 -12.27 -5.63
CA LYS A 69 -17.24 -12.75 -4.27
C LYS A 69 -15.77 -12.96 -3.98
N ILE A 70 -15.27 -12.33 -2.92
CA ILE A 70 -13.88 -12.46 -2.47
C ILE A 70 -13.83 -12.90 -1.01
N ARG A 71 -12.78 -13.66 -0.65
CA ARG A 71 -12.56 -14.14 0.70
C ARG A 71 -11.73 -13.12 1.48
N VAL A 72 -12.20 -12.82 2.70
CA VAL A 72 -11.53 -11.91 3.65
C VAL A 72 -11.68 -12.43 5.07
N ASP A 73 -10.87 -11.90 5.99
CA ASP A 73 -11.21 -11.90 7.39
C ASP A 73 -12.07 -10.65 7.64
N ALA A 74 -13.29 -10.81 8.16
CA ALA A 74 -14.19 -9.69 8.38
C ALA A 74 -13.85 -8.99 9.70
N TRP A 75 -13.95 -7.66 9.72
CA TRP A 75 -13.80 -6.88 10.94
C TRP A 75 -15.01 -6.00 11.17
N GLU A 76 -15.58 -6.05 12.38
CA GLU A 76 -16.62 -5.13 12.81
C GLU A 76 -16.19 -4.38 14.07
N PHE A 77 -16.12 -3.07 14.01
CA PHE A 77 -15.89 -2.19 15.14
C PHE A 77 -17.15 -1.39 15.49
N LYS A 78 -17.80 -1.73 16.61
CA LYS A 78 -19.07 -1.11 17.01
C LYS A 78 -18.89 0.02 18.01
N LYS A 79 -17.99 -0.14 18.96
CA LYS A 79 -17.70 0.88 19.98
C LYS A 79 -16.41 0.60 20.75
N ALA A 80 -15.82 1.67 21.28
CA ALA A 80 -14.82 1.63 22.34
C ALA A 80 -14.92 2.92 23.15
N VAL A 81 -15.35 2.81 24.40
CA VAL A 81 -15.58 3.96 25.27
C VAL A 81 -14.92 3.70 26.62
N MET A 82 -14.09 4.63 27.06
CA MET A 82 -13.44 4.60 28.38
C MET A 82 -14.03 5.67 29.27
N ARG A 83 -14.22 5.35 30.57
CA ARG A 83 -14.57 6.32 31.61
C ARG A 83 -13.48 6.39 32.65
N CYS A 84 -13.07 7.58 32.98
CA CYS A 84 -12.21 7.86 34.11
C CYS A 84 -12.83 8.92 34.99
N HIS A 85 -12.45 8.92 36.30
CA HIS A 85 -12.93 9.90 37.27
C HIS A 85 -11.75 10.75 37.72
N ASP A 86 -11.95 12.07 37.73
CA ASP A 86 -11.03 12.97 38.39
C ASP A 86 -11.18 12.92 39.91
N ARG A 87 -10.36 13.65 40.63
CA ARG A 87 -10.41 13.69 42.14
C ARG A 87 -11.68 14.27 42.68
N GLU A 88 -12.35 15.11 41.93
CA GLU A 88 -13.62 15.71 42.30
C GLU A 88 -14.78 14.75 42.09
N GLY A 89 -14.50 13.57 41.52
CA GLY A 89 -15.47 12.54 41.19
C GLY A 89 -16.21 12.80 39.88
N THR A 90 -15.77 13.77 39.07
CA THR A 90 -16.35 14.03 37.75
C THR A 90 -15.99 12.91 36.80
N CYS A 91 -17.00 12.26 36.23
CA CYS A 91 -16.82 11.23 35.22
C CYS A 91 -16.51 11.89 33.84
N ARG A 92 -15.42 11.47 33.25
CA ARG A 92 -15.07 11.83 31.86
C ARG A 92 -15.21 10.60 30.99
N GLU A 93 -15.94 10.75 29.89
CA GLU A 93 -16.13 9.72 28.89
C GLU A 93 -15.25 10.04 27.69
N ILE A 94 -14.45 9.05 27.26
CA ILE A 94 -13.43 9.15 26.23
C ILE A 94 -13.80 8.16 25.11
N GLN A 95 -13.94 8.66 23.89
CA GLN A 95 -14.14 7.83 22.71
C GLN A 95 -12.78 7.36 22.20
N LEU A 96 -12.64 6.05 21.97
CA LEU A 96 -11.44 5.44 21.38
C LEU A 96 -11.73 4.96 19.95
N GLY A 97 -10.71 5.01 19.09
CA GLY A 97 -10.67 4.25 17.87
C GLY A 97 -10.23 2.81 18.13
N ALA A 98 -10.28 1.95 17.11
CA ALA A 98 -9.85 0.56 17.23
C ALA A 98 -8.94 0.18 16.05
N TYR A 99 -8.19 -0.88 16.29
CA TYR A 99 -7.43 -1.62 15.29
C TYR A 99 -8.09 -3.00 15.07
N GLN A 100 -7.67 -3.72 14.06
CA GLN A 100 -8.28 -4.97 13.55
C GLN A 100 -8.08 -6.15 14.52
N THR A 101 -8.64 -6.07 15.71
CA THR A 101 -8.48 -7.06 16.77
C THR A 101 -9.79 -7.40 17.47
N ASP A 102 -9.80 -8.51 18.20
CA ASP A 102 -10.94 -8.99 18.97
C ASP A 102 -10.90 -8.46 20.40
N PHE A 103 -11.92 -7.74 20.80
CA PHE A 103 -12.13 -7.39 22.21
C PHE A 103 -13.60 -7.10 22.49
N LYS A 104 -14.15 -7.74 23.52
CA LYS A 104 -15.55 -7.57 23.86
C LYS A 104 -15.79 -7.51 25.36
N THR A 105 -16.47 -6.48 25.78
CA THR A 105 -17.04 -6.37 27.13
C THR A 105 -18.58 -6.48 27.05
N ASN A 106 -19.22 -6.82 28.15
CA ASN A 106 -20.68 -6.81 28.27
C ASN A 106 -21.10 -5.57 29.09
N GLY A 107 -20.89 -4.37 28.52
CA GLY A 107 -21.01 -3.10 29.23
C GLY A 107 -19.69 -2.72 29.89
N PHE A 108 -19.69 -1.62 30.63
CA PHE A 108 -18.51 -1.10 31.31
C PHE A 108 -17.95 -2.11 32.32
N GLN A 109 -16.67 -2.44 32.14
CA GLN A 109 -15.89 -3.25 33.06
C GLN A 109 -14.72 -2.45 33.60
N ARG A 110 -14.32 -2.73 34.83
CA ARG A 110 -13.22 -2.03 35.49
C ARG A 110 -11.88 -2.66 35.16
N PHE A 111 -10.93 -1.81 34.77
CA PHE A 111 -9.55 -2.18 34.50
C PHE A 111 -8.59 -1.19 35.22
N ASP A 112 -7.39 -1.68 35.51
CA ASP A 112 -6.27 -0.81 35.84
C ASP A 112 -5.50 -0.46 34.56
N LEU A 113 -5.19 0.82 34.37
CA LEU A 113 -4.46 1.36 33.22
C LEU A 113 -3.02 1.65 33.64
N VAL A 114 -2.06 1.10 32.91
CA VAL A 114 -0.60 1.21 33.16
C VAL A 114 0.09 1.87 31.99
N TYR A 115 0.86 2.92 32.24
CA TYR A 115 1.66 3.57 31.20
C TYR A 115 3.03 2.93 31.07
N LEU A 116 3.39 2.53 29.86
CA LEU A 116 4.65 1.86 29.51
C LEU A 116 5.35 2.52 28.31
N GLY A 117 5.55 3.84 28.36
CA GLY A 117 6.37 4.55 27.37
C GLY A 117 6.05 4.16 25.93
N LYS A 118 6.98 3.50 25.25
CA LYS A 118 6.84 2.97 23.87
C LYS A 118 6.34 1.51 23.82
N GLY A 119 6.18 0.85 24.94
CA GLY A 119 5.78 -0.57 24.99
C GLY A 119 6.87 -1.55 24.54
N THR A 120 8.14 -1.16 24.60
CA THR A 120 9.29 -2.02 24.29
C THR A 120 9.55 -3.05 25.38
N ALA A 121 10.32 -4.09 25.09
CA ALA A 121 10.62 -5.16 26.06
C ALA A 121 11.18 -4.66 27.40
N ASP A 122 12.02 -3.62 27.34
CA ASP A 122 12.65 -3.05 28.55
C ASP A 122 11.66 -2.38 29.50
N GLU A 123 10.59 -1.81 28.97
CA GLU A 123 9.57 -1.08 29.74
C GLU A 123 8.63 -2.02 30.51
N TYR A 124 8.61 -3.33 30.17
CA TYR A 124 7.88 -4.36 30.90
C TYR A 124 8.68 -4.98 32.06
N LYS A 125 9.98 -4.65 32.23
CA LYS A 125 10.78 -5.21 33.31
C LYS A 125 10.18 -4.85 34.67
N ASP A 126 9.94 -5.87 35.50
CA ASP A 126 9.40 -5.75 36.85
C ASP A 126 7.99 -5.14 36.96
N ILE A 127 7.24 -5.05 35.87
CA ILE A 127 5.88 -4.52 35.82
C ILE A 127 4.89 -5.63 35.47
N ASP A 128 3.95 -5.91 36.37
CA ASP A 128 2.85 -6.85 36.13
C ASP A 128 1.71 -6.13 35.41
N VAL A 129 1.43 -6.55 34.16
CA VAL A 129 0.36 -6.01 33.32
C VAL A 129 -0.78 -7.00 33.10
N LYS A 130 -0.74 -8.16 33.76
CA LYS A 130 -1.74 -9.20 33.52
C LYS A 130 -3.16 -8.73 33.81
N GLY A 131 -4.01 -8.81 32.77
CA GLY A 131 -5.41 -8.37 32.83
C GLY A 131 -5.62 -6.85 32.89
N LYS A 132 -4.56 -6.06 32.74
CA LYS A 132 -4.63 -4.59 32.74
C LYS A 132 -4.66 -4.05 31.31
N LEU A 133 -5.06 -2.78 31.17
CA LEU A 133 -4.88 -2.02 29.94
C LEU A 133 -3.47 -1.40 29.93
N VAL A 134 -2.73 -1.64 28.88
CA VAL A 134 -1.41 -1.04 28.65
C VAL A 134 -1.56 0.17 27.75
N PHE A 135 -0.89 1.24 28.05
CA PHE A 135 -1.02 2.55 27.45
C PHE A 135 0.36 3.05 27.02
N ILE A 136 0.53 3.37 25.74
CA ILE A 136 1.82 3.69 25.13
C ILE A 136 1.73 4.90 24.21
N GLU A 137 2.89 5.51 23.94
CA GLU A 137 3.08 6.49 22.86
C GLU A 137 3.84 5.86 21.71
N ILE A 138 3.36 6.05 20.49
CA ILE A 138 3.99 5.55 19.26
C ILE A 138 4.33 6.71 18.32
N ASN A 139 5.47 6.62 17.63
CA ASN A 139 5.85 7.51 16.56
C ASN A 139 5.72 6.76 15.23
N GLN A 140 4.60 6.88 14.56
CA GLN A 140 4.34 6.17 13.30
C GLN A 140 5.23 6.60 12.14
N ARG A 141 5.95 7.72 12.23
CA ARG A 141 6.95 8.12 11.23
C ARG A 141 8.24 7.33 11.33
N GLU A 142 8.61 6.88 12.53
CA GLU A 142 9.86 6.15 12.80
C GLU A 142 9.62 4.67 13.10
N GLU A 143 8.47 4.33 13.68
CA GLU A 143 8.13 3.02 14.20
C GLU A 143 7.08 2.29 13.35
N TRP A 144 6.43 3.01 12.46
CA TRP A 144 5.45 2.63 11.45
C TRP A 144 4.26 1.82 11.97
N TRP A 145 4.46 0.58 12.40
CA TRP A 145 3.42 -0.35 12.80
C TRP A 145 3.31 -0.48 14.33
N ILE A 146 2.09 -0.59 14.83
CA ILE A 146 1.84 -0.85 16.26
C ILE A 146 1.82 -2.35 16.60
N ASN A 147 2.01 -3.22 15.62
CA ASN A 147 1.99 -4.68 15.76
C ASN A 147 2.98 -5.20 16.80
N TYR A 148 4.20 -4.68 16.85
CA TYR A 148 5.23 -5.10 17.81
C TYR A 148 4.81 -4.81 19.26
N PRO A 149 4.51 -3.59 19.67
CA PRO A 149 4.08 -3.32 21.05
C PRO A 149 2.75 -3.98 21.39
N VAL A 150 1.83 -4.13 20.45
CA VAL A 150 0.55 -4.82 20.65
C VAL A 150 0.78 -6.29 20.98
N TYR A 151 1.60 -6.99 20.20
CA TYR A 151 1.90 -8.40 20.46
C TYR A 151 2.75 -8.60 21.72
N GLN A 152 3.68 -7.68 22.00
CA GLN A 152 4.45 -7.65 23.25
C GLN A 152 3.50 -7.55 24.48
N ALA A 153 2.55 -6.64 24.47
CA ALA A 153 1.54 -6.49 25.51
C ALA A 153 0.71 -7.78 25.70
N HIS A 154 0.27 -8.36 24.57
CA HIS A 154 -0.48 -9.61 24.58
C HIS A 154 0.30 -10.76 25.22
N LEU A 155 1.57 -10.95 24.85
CA LEU A 155 2.43 -11.99 25.44
C LEU A 155 2.68 -11.77 26.94
N LYS A 156 2.65 -10.51 27.42
CA LYS A 156 2.72 -10.17 28.86
C LYS A 156 1.39 -10.37 29.59
N GLY A 157 0.33 -10.74 28.87
CA GLY A 157 -1.00 -10.99 29.43
C GLY A 157 -1.83 -9.73 29.68
N ALA A 158 -1.50 -8.60 29.08
CA ALA A 158 -2.36 -7.41 29.08
C ALA A 158 -3.74 -7.74 28.49
N ALA A 159 -4.78 -7.06 28.99
CA ALA A 159 -6.13 -7.21 28.46
C ALA A 159 -6.25 -6.55 27.07
N ALA A 160 -5.68 -5.37 26.91
CA ALA A 160 -5.55 -4.67 25.62
C ALA A 160 -4.44 -3.61 25.70
N LEU A 161 -3.96 -3.19 24.52
CA LEU A 161 -3.07 -2.04 24.39
C LEU A 161 -3.87 -0.83 23.89
N ILE A 162 -3.54 0.36 24.41
CA ILE A 162 -4.06 1.64 23.92
C ILE A 162 -2.88 2.46 23.42
N ALA A 163 -2.86 2.76 22.13
CA ALA A 163 -1.81 3.53 21.48
C ALA A 163 -2.23 4.99 21.30
N VAL A 164 -1.30 5.88 21.57
CA VAL A 164 -1.42 7.31 21.28
C VAL A 164 -0.32 7.73 20.34
N GLN A 165 -0.65 8.43 19.28
CA GLN A 165 0.38 8.98 18.38
C GLN A 165 1.10 10.15 19.05
N SER A 166 2.42 10.01 19.21
CA SER A 166 3.30 11.12 19.56
C SER A 166 3.72 11.92 18.32
N ARG A 167 3.88 11.24 17.19
CA ARG A 167 4.07 11.74 15.83
C ARG A 167 3.49 10.75 14.83
N GLY A 168 3.19 11.21 13.64
CA GLY A 168 2.67 10.35 12.58
C GLY A 168 1.69 11.10 11.70
N TYR A 169 0.58 10.49 11.42
CA TYR A 169 -0.53 11.05 10.66
C TYR A 169 -1.55 11.73 11.61
N ALA A 170 -2.62 12.30 11.05
CA ALA A 170 -3.71 12.91 11.83
C ALA A 170 -3.22 14.00 12.82
N GLN A 171 -2.40 14.93 12.33
CA GLN A 171 -1.81 16.01 13.12
C GLN A 171 -2.67 17.30 13.16
N ILE A 172 -3.94 17.24 12.71
CA ILE A 172 -4.81 18.42 12.62
C ILE A 172 -4.98 19.11 13.98
N ASP A 173 -5.21 18.32 15.01
CA ASP A 173 -5.22 18.76 16.40
C ASP A 173 -5.03 17.59 17.38
N ASP A 174 -4.96 17.91 18.67
CA ASP A 174 -4.75 16.91 19.74
C ASP A 174 -5.96 15.99 19.98
N THR A 175 -7.11 16.21 19.33
CA THR A 175 -8.30 15.33 19.47
C THR A 175 -8.37 14.26 18.41
N ALA A 176 -7.46 14.27 17.43
CA ALA A 176 -7.43 13.28 16.37
C ALA A 176 -7.18 11.87 16.92
N LEU A 177 -8.02 10.95 16.46
CA LEU A 177 -7.79 9.51 16.56
C LEU A 177 -7.07 9.05 15.30
N ASN A 178 -6.39 7.91 15.39
CA ASN A 178 -5.75 7.30 14.24
C ASN A 178 -6.15 5.83 14.12
N ALA A 179 -6.32 5.36 12.90
CA ALA A 179 -6.34 3.96 12.56
C ALA A 179 -5.21 3.67 11.56
N GLN A 180 -4.53 2.57 11.75
CA GLN A 180 -3.52 2.01 10.86
C GLN A 180 -3.66 0.50 10.88
N ASP A 181 -3.08 -0.15 9.91
CA ASP A 181 -3.09 -1.59 9.83
C ASP A 181 -2.36 -2.24 10.99
N ILE A 182 -2.85 -3.39 11.44
CA ILE A 182 -2.13 -4.28 12.31
C ILE A 182 -1.78 -5.56 11.55
N ALA A 183 -0.54 -5.71 11.17
CA ALA A 183 -0.01 -6.93 10.57
C ALA A 183 0.17 -8.05 11.62
N GLY A 184 -0.80 -8.27 12.49
CA GLY A 184 -0.68 -9.17 13.63
C GLY A 184 -1.91 -10.03 13.89
N PRO A 185 -1.83 -10.89 14.94
CA PRO A 185 -2.94 -11.75 15.29
C PRO A 185 -4.11 -10.97 15.89
N SER A 186 -5.32 -11.27 15.46
CA SER A 186 -6.54 -10.61 15.96
C SER A 186 -6.76 -10.77 17.46
N CYS A 187 -6.14 -11.77 18.09
CA CYS A 187 -6.23 -12.02 19.53
C CYS A 187 -5.38 -11.08 20.39
N ALA A 188 -4.61 -10.17 19.81
CA ALA A 188 -3.84 -9.15 20.51
C ALA A 188 -4.59 -7.79 20.46
N PRO A 189 -5.50 -7.47 21.43
CA PRO A 189 -6.40 -6.33 21.31
C PRO A 189 -5.68 -5.00 21.37
N ALA A 190 -6.11 -4.06 20.50
CA ALA A 190 -5.55 -2.71 20.45
C ALA A 190 -6.61 -1.65 20.12
N PHE A 191 -6.40 -0.45 20.69
CA PHE A 191 -7.24 0.73 20.50
C PHE A 191 -6.39 1.97 20.33
N SER A 192 -6.94 3.01 19.67
CA SER A 192 -6.29 4.32 19.57
C SER A 192 -6.97 5.34 20.47
N MET A 193 -6.17 6.23 21.04
CA MET A 193 -6.62 7.34 21.91
C MET A 193 -6.08 8.66 21.35
N SER A 194 -6.87 9.73 21.54
CA SER A 194 -6.44 11.07 21.20
C SER A 194 -5.30 11.56 22.11
N ARG A 195 -4.46 12.46 21.59
CA ARG A 195 -3.39 13.08 22.38
C ARG A 195 -3.94 13.93 23.52
N ALA A 196 -5.07 14.62 23.32
CA ALA A 196 -5.72 15.42 24.35
C ALA A 196 -6.16 14.56 25.55
N ASP A 197 -6.80 13.42 25.27
CA ASP A 197 -7.23 12.48 26.31
C ASP A 197 -6.03 11.81 27.00
N PHE A 198 -5.00 11.48 26.21
CA PHE A 198 -3.75 10.97 26.74
C PHE A 198 -3.12 11.92 27.75
N LEU A 199 -2.95 13.19 27.42
CA LEU A 199 -2.36 14.18 28.31
C LEU A 199 -3.18 14.37 29.59
N MET A 200 -4.50 14.36 29.49
CA MET A 200 -5.39 14.42 30.62
C MET A 200 -5.23 13.20 31.55
N ILE A 201 -5.20 11.98 31.00
CA ILE A 201 -4.97 10.75 31.77
C ILE A 201 -3.58 10.76 32.41
N ARG A 202 -2.53 11.17 31.65
CA ARG A 202 -1.16 11.28 32.19
C ARG A 202 -1.11 12.25 33.40
N GLN A 203 -1.82 13.38 33.33
CA GLN A 203 -1.91 14.30 34.41
C GLN A 203 -2.53 13.65 35.67
N LEU A 204 -3.63 12.90 35.52
CA LEU A 204 -4.26 12.16 36.63
C LEU A 204 -3.30 11.12 37.23
N MET A 205 -2.49 10.44 36.43
CA MET A 205 -1.49 9.46 36.89
C MET A 205 -0.27 10.12 37.57
N GLU A 206 0.13 11.32 37.15
CA GLU A 206 1.27 12.06 37.74
C GLU A 206 0.91 12.77 39.05
N GLU A 207 -0.35 13.00 39.30
CA GLU A 207 -0.82 13.56 40.54
C GLU A 207 -0.45 12.64 41.71
N LYS A 208 0.00 13.24 42.80
CA LYS A 208 0.37 12.50 44.01
C LYS A 208 -0.89 12.08 44.77
N ASN A 209 -0.90 10.84 45.28
CA ASN A 209 -1.91 10.41 46.23
C ASN A 209 -1.80 11.20 47.56
N GLU A 210 -2.76 11.01 48.48
CA GLU A 210 -2.77 11.67 49.78
C GLU A 210 -1.47 11.48 50.60
N ASN A 211 -0.70 10.42 50.27
CA ASN A 211 0.58 10.11 50.92
C ASN A 211 1.79 10.70 50.16
N GLY A 212 1.56 11.49 49.13
CA GLY A 212 2.62 12.13 48.32
C GLY A 212 3.31 11.24 47.31
N ASN A 213 2.85 10.01 47.08
CA ASN A 213 3.39 9.08 46.05
C ASN A 213 2.65 9.25 44.74
N ARG A 214 3.37 9.07 43.59
CA ARG A 214 2.74 9.00 42.26
C ARG A 214 1.76 7.83 42.21
N VAL A 215 0.66 7.99 41.48
CA VAL A 215 -0.28 6.91 41.18
C VAL A 215 0.26 6.12 40.00
N PRO A 216 0.84 4.91 40.19
CA PRO A 216 1.43 4.14 39.10
C PRO A 216 0.39 3.55 38.14
N GLU A 217 -0.85 3.44 38.59
CA GLU A 217 -1.98 2.85 37.89
C GLU A 217 -3.24 3.72 38.10
N LEU A 218 -4.02 3.87 37.03
CA LEU A 218 -5.30 4.56 37.05
C LEU A 218 -6.41 3.54 36.84
N SER A 219 -7.41 3.52 37.76
CA SER A 219 -8.58 2.66 37.56
C SER A 219 -9.56 3.34 36.61
N VAL A 220 -9.93 2.64 35.54
CA VAL A 220 -10.86 3.10 34.52
C VAL A 220 -11.98 2.08 34.30
N GLU A 221 -13.10 2.53 33.74
CA GLU A 221 -14.15 1.67 33.23
C GLU A 221 -14.06 1.66 31.70
N PHE A 222 -14.11 0.50 31.07
CA PHE A 222 -13.98 0.34 29.61
C PHE A 222 -15.10 -0.53 29.08
N ASP A 223 -15.74 -0.07 27.99
CA ASP A 223 -16.77 -0.78 27.24
C ASP A 223 -16.42 -0.76 25.77
N ALA A 224 -16.14 -1.94 25.20
CA ALA A 224 -15.76 -2.08 23.80
C ALA A 224 -16.41 -3.32 23.17
N ASP A 225 -16.65 -3.23 21.86
CA ASP A 225 -17.15 -4.32 21.01
C ASP A 225 -16.48 -4.20 19.63
N THR A 226 -15.42 -4.98 19.42
CA THR A 226 -14.72 -5.17 18.17
C THR A 226 -14.47 -6.65 17.93
N GLU A 227 -14.69 -7.14 16.71
CA GLU A 227 -14.66 -8.57 16.39
C GLU A 227 -14.05 -8.81 15.01
N VAL A 228 -13.09 -9.73 14.94
CA VAL A 228 -12.53 -10.26 13.69
C VAL A 228 -13.04 -11.66 13.45
N ILE A 229 -13.73 -11.90 12.35
CA ILE A 229 -14.28 -13.20 11.98
C ILE A 229 -13.52 -13.72 10.77
N LYS A 230 -12.70 -14.75 10.97
CA LYS A 230 -11.87 -15.33 9.90
C LYS A 230 -12.69 -16.05 8.84
N ASP A 231 -12.11 -16.15 7.64
CA ASP A 231 -12.67 -16.90 6.51
C ASP A 231 -14.09 -16.48 6.10
N GLN A 232 -14.35 -15.19 6.12
CA GLN A 232 -15.60 -14.60 5.64
C GLN A 232 -15.50 -14.19 4.16
N TYR A 233 -16.52 -13.51 3.68
CA TYR A 233 -16.58 -13.02 2.31
C TYR A 233 -17.13 -11.60 2.27
N THR A 234 -16.57 -10.84 1.34
CA THR A 234 -17.13 -9.57 0.87
C THR A 234 -17.22 -9.58 -0.67
N TYR A 235 -17.48 -8.45 -1.31
CA TYR A 235 -17.73 -8.41 -2.74
C TYR A 235 -17.08 -7.19 -3.37
N ASN A 236 -16.30 -7.39 -4.43
CA ASN A 236 -15.98 -6.31 -5.35
C ASN A 236 -17.19 -6.08 -6.28
N ILE A 237 -17.45 -4.82 -6.63
CA ILE A 237 -18.58 -4.45 -7.48
C ILE A 237 -18.06 -4.06 -8.85
N VAL A 238 -18.46 -4.80 -9.87
CA VAL A 238 -17.96 -4.65 -11.23
C VAL A 238 -19.08 -4.26 -12.18
N GLY A 239 -18.84 -3.27 -13.03
CA GLY A 239 -19.74 -2.88 -14.11
C GLY A 239 -18.99 -2.55 -15.38
N LYS A 240 -19.60 -2.67 -16.57
CA LYS A 240 -18.91 -2.52 -17.86
C LYS A 240 -19.60 -1.54 -18.81
N ILE A 241 -18.78 -0.83 -19.58
CA ILE A 241 -19.17 -0.20 -20.86
C ILE A 241 -18.56 -1.07 -21.95
N PRO A 242 -19.34 -1.84 -22.72
CA PRO A 242 -18.81 -2.75 -23.72
C PRO A 242 -18.01 -2.03 -24.82
N GLY A 243 -16.85 -2.56 -25.14
CA GLY A 243 -16.06 -2.15 -26.29
C GLY A 243 -16.65 -2.61 -27.62
N THR A 244 -16.24 -1.99 -28.71
CA THR A 244 -16.82 -2.26 -30.04
C THR A 244 -16.13 -3.40 -30.80
N ASP A 245 -14.80 -3.51 -30.71
CA ASP A 245 -14.03 -4.40 -31.58
C ASP A 245 -12.74 -4.96 -30.94
N SER A 246 -12.66 -5.07 -29.61
CA SER A 246 -11.45 -5.55 -28.95
C SER A 246 -11.81 -6.46 -27.77
N ASP A 247 -11.05 -7.53 -27.62
CA ASP A 247 -11.07 -8.39 -26.44
C ASP A 247 -10.34 -7.76 -25.24
N SER A 248 -9.66 -6.62 -25.48
CA SER A 248 -8.92 -5.91 -24.46
C SER A 248 -9.84 -5.03 -23.60
N MET A 249 -9.41 -4.76 -22.37
CA MET A 249 -10.14 -3.98 -21.38
C MET A 249 -9.27 -2.87 -20.81
N ILE A 250 -9.92 -1.80 -20.32
CA ILE A 250 -9.32 -0.77 -19.48
C ILE A 250 -10.09 -0.76 -18.16
N LEU A 251 -9.37 -0.81 -17.05
CA LEU A 251 -9.93 -0.84 -15.71
C LEU A 251 -9.89 0.57 -15.09
N LEU A 252 -10.97 0.94 -14.42
CA LEU A 252 -11.03 2.05 -13.48
C LEU A 252 -11.31 1.44 -12.11
N SER A 253 -10.40 1.56 -11.16
CA SER A 253 -10.49 0.96 -9.84
C SER A 253 -10.35 1.99 -8.72
N ALA A 254 -11.02 1.73 -7.61
CA ALA A 254 -10.97 2.49 -6.36
C ALA A 254 -11.58 1.64 -5.27
N HIS A 255 -11.21 1.83 -4.00
CA HIS A 255 -11.79 1.02 -2.94
C HIS A 255 -12.96 1.72 -2.22
N TYR A 256 -13.84 0.93 -1.60
CA TYR A 256 -15.05 1.45 -0.95
C TYR A 256 -15.18 1.06 0.53
N ASP A 257 -14.25 0.28 1.07
CA ASP A 257 -14.08 0.18 2.52
C ASP A 257 -13.39 1.44 3.07
N SER A 258 -13.39 1.65 4.36
CA SER A 258 -12.77 2.84 4.94
C SER A 258 -12.55 2.70 6.42
N TYR A 259 -11.52 3.35 6.91
CA TYR A 259 -11.42 3.77 8.29
C TYR A 259 -12.23 5.06 8.50
N PHE A 260 -12.85 5.21 9.66
CA PHE A 260 -13.72 6.35 9.99
C PHE A 260 -14.81 6.60 8.92
N GLU A 261 -15.08 7.86 8.56
CA GLU A 261 -16.06 8.22 7.54
C GLU A 261 -15.52 8.02 6.11
N GLY A 262 -14.18 8.20 5.94
CA GLY A 262 -13.47 7.94 4.69
C GLY A 262 -14.04 8.70 3.50
N PHE A 263 -14.20 10.03 3.63
CA PHE A 263 -14.71 10.82 2.52
C PHE A 263 -13.71 10.89 1.38
N GLN A 264 -12.46 11.18 1.71
CA GLN A 264 -11.37 11.25 0.77
C GLN A 264 -10.83 9.84 0.51
N ASP A 265 -10.72 9.04 1.57
CA ASP A 265 -10.15 7.71 1.60
C ASP A 265 -11.23 6.61 1.80
N ASP A 266 -11.93 6.09 0.76
CA ASP A 266 -11.73 6.44 -0.64
C ASP A 266 -13.09 6.64 -1.34
N ASN A 267 -14.10 7.17 -0.61
CA ASN A 267 -15.44 7.40 -1.17
C ASN A 267 -15.42 8.31 -2.40
N ALA A 268 -14.55 9.33 -2.38
CA ALA A 268 -14.43 10.30 -3.46
C ALA A 268 -13.95 9.63 -4.76
N ALA A 269 -12.99 8.70 -4.67
CA ALA A 269 -12.48 8.00 -5.85
C ALA A 269 -13.52 7.04 -6.44
N VAL A 270 -14.21 6.24 -5.60
CA VAL A 270 -15.29 5.37 -6.09
C VAL A 270 -16.38 6.18 -6.79
N ALA A 271 -16.76 7.31 -6.20
CA ALA A 271 -17.75 8.19 -6.81
C ALA A 271 -17.24 8.82 -8.13
N MET A 272 -15.95 9.11 -8.21
CA MET A 272 -15.30 9.65 -9.41
C MET A 272 -15.32 8.64 -10.57
N ILE A 273 -14.93 7.38 -10.35
CA ILE A 273 -14.92 6.37 -11.43
C ILE A 273 -16.32 6.10 -11.98
N ILE A 274 -17.35 6.09 -11.13
CA ILE A 274 -18.76 5.98 -11.55
C ILE A 274 -19.20 7.25 -12.28
N GLY A 275 -18.76 8.44 -11.83
CA GLY A 275 -19.02 9.72 -12.47
C GLY A 275 -18.43 9.82 -13.88
N ILE A 276 -17.19 9.37 -14.06
CA ILE A 276 -16.51 9.27 -15.36
C ILE A 276 -17.28 8.32 -16.30
N ALA A 277 -17.63 7.12 -15.84
CA ALA A 277 -18.40 6.16 -16.63
C ALA A 277 -19.76 6.72 -17.05
N ARG A 278 -20.46 7.41 -16.15
CA ARG A 278 -21.73 8.09 -16.42
C ARG A 278 -21.57 9.18 -17.48
N ALA A 279 -20.50 9.97 -17.42
CA ALA A 279 -20.22 11.03 -18.39
C ALA A 279 -19.94 10.45 -19.79
N LEU A 280 -19.19 9.36 -19.90
CA LEU A 280 -18.95 8.67 -21.17
C LEU A 280 -20.27 8.19 -21.79
N LEU A 281 -21.14 7.56 -21.03
CA LEU A 281 -22.42 7.05 -21.49
C LEU A 281 -23.37 8.20 -21.92
N ARG A 282 -23.47 9.26 -21.12
CA ARG A 282 -24.25 10.47 -21.47
C ARG A 282 -23.69 11.21 -22.69
N GLY A 283 -22.38 11.23 -22.83
CA GLY A 283 -21.68 11.76 -24.02
C GLY A 283 -21.92 10.91 -25.27
N GLY A 284 -22.42 9.68 -25.13
CA GLY A 284 -22.64 8.74 -26.22
C GLY A 284 -21.35 8.16 -26.76
N TYR A 285 -20.30 8.10 -25.94
CA TYR A 285 -19.03 7.50 -26.29
C TYR A 285 -19.18 6.00 -26.55
N LYS A 286 -18.52 5.53 -27.56
CA LYS A 286 -18.43 4.10 -27.90
C LYS A 286 -16.98 3.69 -27.77
N PRO A 287 -16.60 3.10 -26.62
CA PRO A 287 -15.21 2.73 -26.39
C PRO A 287 -14.80 1.62 -27.35
N ARG A 288 -13.54 1.61 -27.66
CA ARG A 288 -12.94 0.51 -28.41
C ARG A 288 -12.70 -0.69 -27.50
N HIS A 289 -12.00 -0.45 -26.41
CA HIS A 289 -11.76 -1.46 -25.39
C HIS A 289 -12.94 -1.45 -24.39
N THR A 290 -13.27 -2.62 -23.84
CA THR A 290 -14.28 -2.66 -22.77
C THR A 290 -13.77 -1.86 -21.57
N ILE A 291 -14.50 -0.83 -21.15
CA ILE A 291 -14.18 -0.10 -19.92
C ILE A 291 -14.86 -0.82 -18.77
N VAL A 292 -14.07 -1.22 -17.77
CA VAL A 292 -14.51 -1.89 -16.57
C VAL A 292 -14.40 -0.91 -15.41
N VAL A 293 -15.48 -0.71 -14.68
CA VAL A 293 -15.50 0.03 -13.41
C VAL A 293 -15.54 -0.99 -12.29
N CYS A 294 -14.58 -0.95 -11.39
CA CYS A 294 -14.44 -1.88 -10.28
C CYS A 294 -14.31 -1.13 -8.95
N ALA A 295 -15.34 -1.18 -8.12
CA ALA A 295 -15.23 -0.74 -6.73
C ALA A 295 -14.73 -1.93 -5.90
N LEU A 296 -13.53 -1.78 -5.36
CA LEU A 296 -12.81 -2.81 -4.61
C LEU A 296 -13.20 -2.73 -3.13
N ALA A 297 -13.33 -3.88 -2.49
CA ALA A 297 -13.55 -4.03 -1.06
C ALA A 297 -12.23 -4.41 -0.39
N ALA A 298 -12.12 -4.20 0.92
CA ALA A 298 -11.01 -4.69 1.73
C ALA A 298 -9.62 -4.26 1.19
N GLU A 299 -9.49 -3.00 0.83
CA GLU A 299 -8.20 -2.38 0.52
C GLU A 299 -7.45 -2.08 1.80
N GLU A 300 -8.07 -1.36 2.70
CA GLU A 300 -7.50 -0.89 3.97
C GLU A 300 -6.98 -2.03 4.84
N TRP A 301 -7.71 -3.12 4.85
CA TRP A 301 -7.38 -4.35 5.56
C TRP A 301 -8.35 -5.46 5.14
N GLY A 302 -7.86 -6.68 4.99
CA GLY A 302 -8.73 -7.80 4.60
C GLY A 302 -8.31 -9.17 5.13
N ILE A 303 -7.16 -9.27 5.81
CA ILE A 303 -6.65 -10.57 6.28
C ILE A 303 -5.76 -10.39 7.53
N SER A 304 -6.01 -11.16 8.58
CA SER A 304 -5.28 -11.09 9.84
C SER A 304 -3.99 -11.93 9.81
N ASP A 305 -3.08 -11.63 10.75
CA ASP A 305 -1.87 -12.42 11.03
C ASP A 305 -0.91 -12.53 9.83
N THR A 306 -0.78 -11.43 9.08
CA THR A 306 0.15 -11.30 7.95
C THR A 306 0.72 -9.89 7.91
N LYS A 307 1.84 -9.70 7.21
CA LYS A 307 2.40 -8.38 6.90
C LYS A 307 1.72 -7.73 5.69
N TYR A 308 1.00 -8.50 4.90
CA TYR A 308 0.45 -8.11 3.60
C TYR A 308 -1.08 -8.08 3.65
N ASP A 309 -1.62 -7.34 4.61
CA ASP A 309 -3.03 -7.37 5.01
C ASP A 309 -3.92 -6.37 4.27
N TRP A 310 -3.34 -5.40 3.55
CA TRP A 310 -4.09 -4.47 2.70
C TRP A 310 -4.16 -4.93 1.24
N SER A 311 -4.89 -4.20 0.39
CA SER A 311 -5.18 -4.54 -1.02
C SER A 311 -5.69 -5.98 -1.21
N THR A 312 -6.37 -6.51 -0.19
CA THR A 312 -6.90 -7.89 -0.23
C THR A 312 -7.93 -8.05 -1.34
N GLY A 313 -8.79 -7.04 -1.53
CA GLY A 313 -9.82 -7.04 -2.56
C GLY A 313 -9.27 -7.10 -3.97
N ALA A 314 -8.26 -6.28 -4.27
CA ALA A 314 -7.59 -6.29 -5.56
C ALA A 314 -6.85 -7.62 -5.82
N TYR A 315 -6.14 -8.14 -4.80
CA TYR A 315 -5.46 -9.43 -4.93
C TYR A 315 -6.45 -10.55 -5.27
N ARG A 316 -7.53 -10.68 -4.51
CA ARG A 316 -8.56 -11.70 -4.73
C ARG A 316 -9.28 -11.49 -6.07
N GLN A 317 -9.45 -10.24 -6.51
CA GLN A 317 -10.05 -9.92 -7.79
C GLN A 317 -9.27 -10.55 -8.95
N VAL A 318 -7.99 -10.22 -9.05
CA VAL A 318 -7.17 -10.58 -10.23
C VAL A 318 -6.54 -11.96 -10.17
N PHE A 319 -6.40 -12.55 -8.98
CA PHE A 319 -5.82 -13.89 -8.84
C PHE A 319 -6.87 -15.00 -8.63
N GLU A 320 -8.08 -14.66 -8.18
CA GLU A 320 -9.10 -15.66 -7.83
C GLU A 320 -10.44 -15.42 -8.53
N ALA A 321 -11.06 -14.23 -8.41
CA ALA A 321 -12.39 -13.97 -8.93
C ALA A 321 -12.41 -13.77 -10.46
N ARG A 322 -11.44 -13.03 -11.01
CA ARG A 322 -11.33 -12.71 -12.44
C ARG A 322 -9.90 -12.92 -12.97
N PRO A 323 -9.30 -14.10 -12.83
CA PRO A 323 -7.94 -14.34 -13.30
C PRO A 323 -7.78 -14.15 -14.83
N GLU A 324 -8.87 -14.20 -15.59
CA GLU A 324 -8.90 -13.90 -17.02
C GLU A 324 -8.61 -12.43 -17.36
N TRP A 325 -8.66 -11.50 -16.40
CA TRP A 325 -8.25 -10.11 -16.63
C TRP A 325 -6.75 -10.00 -16.93
N GLN A 326 -5.96 -10.91 -16.39
CA GLN A 326 -4.55 -11.03 -16.73
C GLN A 326 -4.40 -11.40 -18.21
N GLY A 327 -3.71 -10.57 -18.99
CA GLY A 327 -3.57 -10.77 -20.44
C GLY A 327 -4.64 -10.09 -21.31
N HIS A 328 -5.65 -9.44 -20.68
CA HIS A 328 -6.69 -8.69 -21.40
C HIS A 328 -6.81 -7.22 -20.95
N VAL A 329 -6.48 -6.90 -19.70
CA VAL A 329 -6.51 -5.51 -19.22
C VAL A 329 -5.22 -4.81 -19.64
N ILE A 330 -5.33 -3.82 -20.53
CA ILE A 330 -4.19 -3.06 -21.07
C ILE A 330 -3.73 -1.93 -20.17
N ALA A 331 -4.60 -1.43 -19.32
CA ALA A 331 -4.29 -0.43 -18.31
C ALA A 331 -5.30 -0.50 -17.18
N ASP A 332 -4.83 -0.31 -15.96
CA ASP A 332 -5.63 0.02 -14.79
C ASP A 332 -5.34 1.46 -14.39
N LEU A 333 -6.38 2.24 -14.19
CA LEU A 333 -6.35 3.56 -13.58
C LEU A 333 -6.95 3.40 -12.19
N ASN A 334 -6.09 3.24 -11.22
CA ASN A 334 -6.45 3.22 -9.81
C ASN A 334 -6.54 4.65 -9.27
N PHE A 335 -7.39 4.88 -8.31
CA PHE A 335 -7.60 6.21 -7.74
C PHE A 335 -7.59 6.14 -6.23
N GLU A 336 -6.94 7.15 -5.65
CA GLU A 336 -6.82 7.37 -4.22
C GLU A 336 -6.98 8.86 -3.92
N LEU A 337 -7.80 9.21 -2.96
CA LEU A 337 -7.87 10.54 -2.36
C LEU A 337 -7.96 11.70 -3.40
N PRO A 338 -8.84 11.65 -4.41
CA PRO A 338 -8.77 12.58 -5.55
C PRO A 338 -9.44 13.94 -5.31
N ALA A 339 -10.05 14.20 -4.15
CA ALA A 339 -10.84 15.40 -3.91
C ALA A 339 -10.14 16.45 -3.03
N HIS A 340 -8.81 16.36 -2.89
CA HIS A 340 -7.95 17.28 -2.17
C HIS A 340 -6.58 17.41 -2.85
N ALA A 341 -5.97 18.59 -2.83
CA ALA A 341 -4.64 18.80 -3.38
C ALA A 341 -3.56 18.34 -2.39
N HIS A 342 -2.84 17.28 -2.74
CA HIS A 342 -1.80 16.70 -1.88
C HIS A 342 -0.50 17.51 -1.89
N SER A 343 -0.23 18.29 -2.96
CA SER A 343 0.99 19.07 -3.13
C SER A 343 0.74 20.28 -4.02
N THR A 344 1.75 21.15 -4.15
CA THR A 344 1.77 22.23 -5.15
C THR A 344 1.99 21.72 -6.58
N ARG A 345 2.44 20.48 -6.73
CA ARG A 345 2.59 19.76 -8.01
C ARG A 345 1.84 18.44 -7.93
N ASP A 346 0.98 18.17 -8.90
CA ASP A 346 0.32 16.88 -9.02
C ASP A 346 1.17 15.87 -9.82
N ALA A 347 0.82 14.59 -9.74
CA ALA A 347 1.51 13.55 -10.51
C ALA A 347 0.60 12.38 -10.86
N VAL A 348 0.99 11.66 -11.91
CA VAL A 348 0.53 10.30 -12.19
C VAL A 348 1.70 9.36 -11.93
N ARG A 349 1.56 8.46 -10.97
CA ARG A 349 2.50 7.37 -10.73
C ARG A 349 2.10 6.18 -11.60
N CYS A 350 3.06 5.56 -12.27
CA CYS A 350 2.77 4.44 -13.18
C CYS A 350 3.90 3.41 -13.20
N THR A 351 3.64 2.26 -13.78
CA THR A 351 4.67 1.27 -14.08
C THR A 351 5.72 1.85 -15.03
N TYR A 352 6.96 1.40 -14.93
CA TYR A 352 8.08 1.88 -15.76
C TYR A 352 7.76 1.87 -17.25
N GLU A 353 7.07 0.83 -17.70
CA GLU A 353 6.77 0.60 -19.10
C GLU A 353 5.80 1.62 -19.71
N TYR A 354 4.96 2.25 -18.89
CA TYR A 354 4.00 3.30 -19.31
C TYR A 354 4.55 4.73 -19.17
N ALA A 355 5.70 4.91 -18.53
CA ALA A 355 6.19 6.23 -18.12
C ALA A 355 6.33 7.23 -19.27
N ASP A 356 6.75 6.80 -20.48
CA ASP A 356 6.90 7.70 -21.62
C ASP A 356 5.56 8.17 -22.20
N PHE A 357 4.57 7.28 -22.23
CA PHE A 357 3.22 7.62 -22.66
C PHE A 357 2.56 8.59 -21.69
N VAL A 358 2.58 8.26 -20.39
CA VAL A 358 2.01 9.10 -19.33
C VAL A 358 2.68 10.47 -19.30
N ARG A 359 4.00 10.55 -19.39
CA ARG A 359 4.74 11.81 -19.45
C ARG A 359 4.32 12.66 -20.65
N SER A 360 4.24 12.04 -21.84
CA SER A 360 3.82 12.75 -23.05
C SER A 360 2.37 13.30 -22.94
N PHE A 361 1.51 12.58 -22.21
CA PHE A 361 0.15 13.03 -21.94
C PHE A 361 0.14 14.18 -20.94
N VAL A 362 0.82 14.04 -19.80
CA VAL A 362 0.95 15.04 -18.74
C VAL A 362 1.53 16.36 -19.28
N ASP A 363 2.61 16.29 -20.07
CA ASP A 363 3.27 17.46 -20.68
C ASP A 363 2.35 18.24 -21.65
N ALA A 364 1.32 17.59 -22.18
CA ALA A 364 0.36 18.22 -23.08
C ALA A 364 -0.85 18.85 -22.39
N VAL A 365 -1.03 18.63 -21.09
CA VAL A 365 -2.16 19.13 -20.31
C VAL A 365 -1.92 20.58 -19.90
N GLN A 366 -2.91 21.45 -20.11
CA GLN A 366 -2.92 22.80 -19.56
C GLN A 366 -3.53 22.78 -18.16
N MET A 367 -2.75 23.20 -17.18
CA MET A 367 -3.21 23.28 -15.79
C MET A 367 -4.20 24.44 -15.62
N PRO A 368 -5.30 24.24 -14.86
CA PRO A 368 -6.17 25.32 -14.45
C PRO A 368 -5.43 26.33 -13.56
N GLU A 369 -5.84 27.61 -13.64
CA GLU A 369 -5.27 28.64 -12.78
C GLU A 369 -5.62 28.37 -11.31
N GLY A 370 -4.63 28.45 -10.43
CA GLY A 370 -4.81 28.29 -8.98
C GLY A 370 -4.77 26.86 -8.45
N ILE A 371 -4.82 25.84 -9.32
CA ILE A 371 -4.68 24.44 -8.94
C ILE A 371 -3.30 23.96 -9.42
N TYR A 372 -2.53 23.32 -8.54
CA TYR A 372 -1.20 22.80 -8.84
C TYR A 372 -0.28 23.81 -9.55
N PRO A 373 0.13 24.90 -8.87
CA PRO A 373 0.90 25.99 -9.49
C PRO A 373 2.27 25.54 -10.05
N GLU A 374 2.78 24.40 -9.60
CA GLU A 374 4.02 23.79 -10.11
C GLU A 374 3.76 22.75 -11.22
N GLY A 375 2.51 22.63 -11.69
CA GLY A 375 2.12 21.74 -12.77
C GLY A 375 1.97 20.28 -12.36
N MET A 376 2.16 19.38 -13.32
CA MET A 376 2.10 17.93 -13.13
C MET A 376 3.39 17.25 -13.54
N THR A 377 3.60 16.05 -13.04
CA THR A 377 4.75 15.20 -13.41
C THR A 377 4.34 13.72 -13.50
N THR A 378 5.29 12.88 -13.90
CA THR A 378 5.13 11.42 -13.94
C THR A 378 6.10 10.79 -12.97
N LEU A 379 5.61 9.94 -12.07
CA LEU A 379 6.39 9.21 -11.08
C LEU A 379 6.44 7.72 -11.41
N TYR A 380 7.48 7.05 -11.00
CA TYR A 380 7.67 5.59 -11.08
C TYR A 380 8.80 5.15 -10.13
N PRO A 381 8.81 3.92 -9.65
CA PRO A 381 7.84 2.85 -9.89
C PRO A 381 6.49 3.11 -9.24
N ILE A 382 5.55 2.19 -9.46
CA ILE A 382 4.41 1.97 -8.59
C ILE A 382 4.93 1.47 -7.24
N GLU A 383 4.38 1.99 -6.17
CA GLU A 383 4.68 1.57 -4.79
C GLU A 383 3.58 0.62 -4.27
N THR A 384 3.77 0.06 -3.09
CA THR A 384 2.83 -0.92 -2.50
C THR A 384 1.64 -0.29 -1.79
N TRP A 385 1.47 1.01 -1.87
CA TRP A 385 0.59 1.81 -1.02
C TRP A 385 -0.90 1.68 -1.33
N SER A 386 -1.26 1.07 -2.48
CA SER A 386 -2.64 0.87 -2.90
C SER A 386 -2.79 -0.33 -3.84
N ASP A 387 -3.99 -0.53 -4.35
CA ASP A 387 -4.43 -1.64 -5.18
C ASP A 387 -3.67 -1.75 -6.52
N ASP A 388 -3.16 -0.65 -7.05
CA ASP A 388 -2.41 -0.57 -8.31
C ASP A 388 -1.14 -1.45 -8.32
N PHE A 389 -0.46 -1.60 -7.18
CA PHE A 389 0.67 -2.53 -7.06
C PHE A 389 0.23 -3.97 -7.30
N THR A 390 -0.87 -4.38 -6.71
CA THR A 390 -1.43 -5.73 -6.86
C THR A 390 -1.85 -5.99 -8.30
N MET A 391 -2.46 -5.00 -8.96
CA MET A 391 -2.77 -5.07 -10.39
C MET A 391 -1.49 -5.23 -11.22
N ALA A 392 -0.46 -4.41 -10.98
CA ALA A 392 0.81 -4.46 -11.72
C ALA A 392 1.48 -5.84 -11.64
N ILE A 393 1.61 -6.40 -10.44
CA ILE A 393 2.26 -7.71 -10.25
C ILE A 393 1.44 -8.89 -10.78
N SER A 394 0.15 -8.71 -11.04
CA SER A 394 -0.68 -9.69 -11.73
C SER A 394 -0.42 -9.73 -13.23
N GLY A 395 0.20 -8.70 -13.80
CA GLY A 395 0.44 -8.52 -15.23
C GLY A 395 -0.50 -7.49 -15.87
N ILE A 396 -1.17 -6.66 -15.09
CA ILE A 396 -2.00 -5.54 -15.52
C ILE A 396 -1.21 -4.25 -15.33
N PRO A 397 -0.79 -3.54 -16.40
CA PRO A 397 -0.11 -2.26 -16.25
C PRO A 397 -0.99 -1.25 -15.53
N SER A 398 -0.49 -0.64 -14.46
CA SER A 398 -1.28 0.20 -13.60
C SER A 398 -0.71 1.60 -13.46
N MET A 399 -1.58 2.53 -13.10
CA MET A 399 -1.24 3.90 -12.76
C MET A 399 -2.22 4.42 -11.69
N VAL A 400 -1.74 5.33 -10.85
CA VAL A 400 -2.50 5.95 -9.76
C VAL A 400 -2.21 7.44 -9.72
N ASN A 401 -3.18 8.26 -9.30
CA ASN A 401 -2.93 9.65 -8.99
C ASN A 401 -2.01 9.78 -7.76
N ASP A 402 -1.23 10.85 -7.67
CA ASP A 402 -0.33 11.03 -6.52
C ASP A 402 -1.11 11.44 -5.27
N PHE A 403 -0.93 10.67 -4.20
CA PHE A 403 -1.51 10.90 -2.88
C PHE A 403 -0.48 10.78 -1.74
N SER A 404 0.78 10.55 -2.10
CA SER A 404 1.84 10.10 -1.19
C SER A 404 2.37 11.14 -0.21
N GLY A 405 1.78 12.32 -0.12
CA GLY A 405 2.28 13.35 0.78
C GLY A 405 1.34 14.53 0.96
N GLY A 406 1.89 15.62 1.52
CA GLY A 406 1.19 16.88 1.67
C GLY A 406 0.24 16.96 2.86
N PRO A 407 -0.54 18.06 2.94
CA PRO A 407 -1.32 18.40 4.13
C PRO A 407 -2.38 17.36 4.50
N PHE A 408 -2.96 16.66 3.53
CA PHE A 408 -3.96 15.64 3.82
C PHE A 408 -3.35 14.48 4.60
N MET A 409 -2.26 13.88 4.09
CA MET A 409 -1.54 12.79 4.74
C MET A 409 -1.03 13.17 6.14
N GLU A 410 -0.57 14.41 6.30
CA GLU A 410 -0.07 14.92 7.58
C GLU A 410 -1.19 15.10 8.61
N ASN A 411 -2.36 15.63 8.22
CA ASN A 411 -3.35 16.17 9.13
C ASN A 411 -4.61 15.32 9.27
N TYR A 412 -5.04 14.62 8.21
CA TYR A 412 -6.38 14.04 8.16
C TYR A 412 -6.38 12.52 7.96
N TYR A 413 -5.36 11.99 7.30
CA TYR A 413 -5.29 10.60 6.88
C TYR A 413 -5.53 9.62 8.03
N HIS A 414 -6.40 8.64 7.79
CA HIS A 414 -6.84 7.60 8.71
C HIS A 414 -7.30 8.15 10.07
N SER A 415 -8.09 9.22 10.03
CA SER A 415 -8.68 9.84 11.22
C SER A 415 -10.14 10.22 11.03
N GLN A 416 -10.84 10.55 12.12
CA GLN A 416 -12.22 11.07 12.07
C GLN A 416 -12.32 12.43 11.36
N TYR A 417 -11.21 13.02 10.98
CA TYR A 417 -11.15 14.28 10.23
C TYR A 417 -11.07 14.08 8.71
N ASP A 418 -10.96 12.83 8.24
CA ASP A 418 -11.24 12.50 6.84
C ASP A 418 -12.75 12.46 6.62
N ASN A 419 -13.32 13.63 6.39
CA ASN A 419 -14.73 13.85 6.15
C ASN A 419 -14.93 14.95 5.08
N GLN A 420 -16.18 15.36 4.82
CA GLN A 420 -16.52 16.36 3.80
C GLN A 420 -15.79 17.72 3.94
N ASP A 421 -15.27 18.06 5.12
CA ASP A 421 -14.65 19.37 5.38
C ASP A 421 -13.30 19.51 4.64
N VAL A 422 -12.69 18.39 4.21
CA VAL A 422 -11.45 18.37 3.41
C VAL A 422 -11.70 18.43 1.89
N TYR A 423 -12.95 18.54 1.45
CA TYR A 423 -13.33 18.55 0.03
C TYR A 423 -12.94 19.85 -0.68
N GLU A 424 -12.25 19.71 -1.80
CA GLU A 424 -11.87 20.80 -2.72
C GLU A 424 -12.49 20.57 -4.10
N GLU A 425 -13.61 21.25 -4.40
CA GLU A 425 -14.39 21.03 -5.63
C GLU A 425 -13.57 21.21 -6.90
N GLU A 426 -12.70 22.22 -6.96
CA GLU A 426 -11.91 22.54 -8.17
C GLU A 426 -10.85 21.44 -8.43
N VAL A 427 -10.23 20.88 -7.39
CA VAL A 427 -9.30 19.76 -7.48
C VAL A 427 -10.05 18.51 -7.98
N TYR A 428 -11.19 18.21 -7.36
CA TYR A 428 -12.00 17.06 -7.73
C TYR A 428 -12.53 17.14 -9.17
N ARG A 429 -12.93 18.34 -9.62
CA ARG A 429 -13.29 18.61 -11.00
C ARG A 429 -12.12 18.38 -11.95
N PHE A 430 -10.95 18.90 -11.61
CA PHE A 430 -9.75 18.72 -12.41
C PHE A 430 -9.42 17.25 -12.59
N HIS A 431 -9.43 16.43 -11.52
CA HIS A 431 -9.16 15.01 -11.60
C HIS A 431 -10.18 14.28 -12.48
N HIS A 432 -11.49 14.57 -12.35
CA HIS A 432 -12.50 14.00 -13.25
C HIS A 432 -12.19 14.30 -14.73
N GLU A 433 -11.88 15.54 -15.06
CA GLU A 433 -11.58 15.92 -16.44
C GLU A 433 -10.28 15.33 -16.96
N PHE A 434 -9.23 15.38 -16.14
CA PHE A 434 -7.91 14.87 -16.49
C PHE A 434 -7.96 13.37 -16.77
N TYR A 435 -8.50 12.59 -15.85
CA TYR A 435 -8.52 11.13 -15.96
C TYR A 435 -9.54 10.63 -16.99
N LEU A 436 -10.65 11.33 -17.20
CA LEU A 436 -11.50 11.06 -18.36
C LEU A 436 -10.73 11.24 -19.67
N LYS A 437 -9.95 12.30 -19.81
CA LYS A 437 -9.14 12.54 -21.01
C LYS A 437 -8.03 11.49 -21.17
N LEU A 438 -7.37 11.10 -20.07
CA LEU A 438 -6.34 10.04 -20.07
C LEU A 438 -6.94 8.68 -20.48
N LEU A 439 -8.08 8.31 -19.92
CA LEU A 439 -8.83 7.13 -20.31
C LEU A 439 -9.14 7.11 -21.81
N LEU A 440 -9.65 8.22 -22.36
CA LEU A 440 -9.93 8.32 -23.79
C LEU A 440 -8.67 8.25 -24.66
N ALA A 441 -7.54 8.78 -24.17
CA ALA A 441 -6.26 8.68 -24.85
C ALA A 441 -5.78 7.23 -24.91
N ILE A 442 -5.91 6.46 -23.82
CA ILE A 442 -5.57 5.03 -23.77
C ILE A 442 -6.51 4.23 -24.68
N ASP A 443 -7.83 4.49 -24.63
CA ASP A 443 -8.82 3.78 -25.44
C ASP A 443 -8.60 3.99 -26.95
N SER A 444 -7.96 5.08 -27.35
CA SER A 444 -7.62 5.36 -28.75
C SER A 444 -6.45 4.55 -29.31
N LEU A 445 -5.69 3.89 -28.47
CA LEU A 445 -4.53 3.09 -28.86
C LEU A 445 -4.96 1.71 -29.37
N ALA A 446 -4.23 1.18 -30.33
CA ALA A 446 -4.41 -0.18 -30.79
C ALA A 446 -3.59 -1.19 -29.98
N LEU A 447 -2.46 -0.75 -29.47
CA LEU A 447 -1.53 -1.54 -28.66
C LEU A 447 -1.18 -0.78 -27.38
N PRO A 448 -1.02 -1.47 -26.24
CA PRO A 448 -0.54 -0.84 -25.03
C PRO A 448 0.84 -0.20 -25.25
N PRO A 449 1.05 1.06 -24.83
CA PRO A 449 2.22 1.87 -25.20
C PRO A 449 3.46 1.56 -24.34
N MET A 450 3.85 0.29 -24.27
CA MET A 450 4.90 -0.21 -23.40
C MET A 450 6.31 0.03 -23.93
N ASP A 451 7.20 0.50 -23.06
CA ASP A 451 8.66 0.53 -23.27
C ASP A 451 9.39 -0.23 -22.16
N PHE A 452 9.77 -1.47 -22.44
CA PHE A 452 10.53 -2.33 -21.52
C PHE A 452 11.99 -1.88 -21.31
N GLY A 453 12.49 -0.98 -22.15
CA GLY A 453 13.83 -0.40 -21.98
C GLY A 453 13.97 0.39 -20.69
N ARG A 454 12.89 0.98 -20.20
CA ARG A 454 12.87 1.78 -18.98
C ARG A 454 13.18 0.96 -17.73
N VAL A 455 12.46 -0.12 -17.48
CA VAL A 455 12.67 -0.97 -16.31
C VAL A 455 14.06 -1.61 -16.34
N LEU A 456 14.55 -2.01 -17.49
CA LEU A 456 15.90 -2.54 -17.68
C LEU A 456 16.97 -1.48 -17.38
N ASP A 457 16.76 -0.23 -17.81
CA ASP A 457 17.67 0.88 -17.53
C ASP A 457 17.72 1.21 -16.03
N GLN A 458 16.57 1.24 -15.35
CA GLN A 458 16.52 1.49 -13.92
C GLN A 458 17.19 0.37 -13.12
N SER A 459 17.03 -0.90 -13.51
CA SER A 459 17.63 -2.02 -12.79
C SER A 459 19.16 -1.96 -12.75
N ILE A 460 19.82 -1.45 -13.79
CA ILE A 460 21.27 -1.29 -13.80
C ILE A 460 21.77 0.02 -13.20
N LYS A 461 20.94 1.07 -13.10
CA LYS A 461 21.31 2.31 -12.40
C LYS A 461 21.49 2.11 -10.90
N THR A 462 20.85 1.13 -10.33
CA THR A 462 20.94 0.77 -8.90
C THR A 462 22.08 -0.19 -8.60
N LEU A 463 22.80 -0.68 -9.62
CA LEU A 463 23.87 -1.66 -9.47
C LEU A 463 25.17 -1.02 -9.00
N ASP A 464 25.77 -1.58 -7.94
CA ASP A 464 27.14 -1.26 -7.50
C ASP A 464 28.16 -2.23 -8.15
N THR A 465 28.86 -1.74 -9.18
CA THR A 465 29.88 -2.53 -9.89
C THR A 465 31.11 -2.82 -9.04
N ASP A 466 31.45 -1.96 -8.10
CA ASP A 466 32.60 -2.17 -7.20
C ASP A 466 32.27 -3.28 -6.19
N LEU A 467 31.04 -3.32 -5.69
CA LEU A 467 30.57 -4.40 -4.84
C LEU A 467 30.53 -5.72 -5.62
N CYS A 468 30.12 -5.72 -6.88
CA CYS A 468 30.19 -6.90 -7.75
C CYS A 468 31.62 -7.46 -7.82
N MET A 469 32.63 -6.60 -8.04
CA MET A 469 34.04 -7.03 -8.04
C MET A 469 34.47 -7.63 -6.70
N GLN A 470 34.07 -7.00 -5.57
CA GLN A 470 34.40 -7.48 -4.22
C GLN A 470 33.75 -8.84 -3.88
N THR A 471 32.58 -9.10 -4.45
CA THR A 471 31.83 -10.33 -4.22
C THR A 471 32.12 -11.44 -5.25
N GLY A 472 32.79 -11.10 -6.34
CA GLY A 472 33.04 -11.99 -7.47
C GLY A 472 31.84 -12.15 -8.43
N ALA A 473 30.85 -11.27 -8.32
CA ALA A 473 29.69 -11.24 -9.22
C ALA A 473 30.07 -10.64 -10.59
N ASP A 474 29.48 -11.18 -11.68
CA ASP A 474 29.83 -10.77 -13.04
C ASP A 474 28.98 -9.57 -13.52
N SER A 475 29.33 -8.38 -13.03
CA SER A 475 28.66 -7.15 -13.49
C SER A 475 28.86 -6.88 -14.99
N THR A 476 29.98 -7.30 -15.57
CA THR A 476 30.27 -7.08 -17.00
C THR A 476 29.28 -7.86 -17.87
N LEU A 477 29.03 -9.11 -17.53
CA LEU A 477 28.06 -9.93 -18.24
C LEU A 477 26.63 -9.40 -18.04
N LEU A 478 26.27 -8.98 -16.81
CA LEU A 478 24.95 -8.38 -16.55
C LEU A 478 24.73 -7.14 -17.41
N LEU A 479 25.66 -6.19 -17.38
CA LEU A 479 25.57 -4.96 -18.20
C LEU A 479 25.44 -5.27 -19.69
N LYS A 480 26.23 -6.23 -20.19
CA LYS A 480 26.14 -6.68 -21.59
C LYS A 480 24.75 -7.25 -21.92
N LYS A 481 24.22 -8.16 -21.09
CA LYS A 481 22.92 -8.80 -21.35
C LYS A 481 21.77 -7.82 -21.24
N THR A 482 21.82 -6.91 -20.29
CA THR A 482 20.83 -5.85 -20.17
C THR A 482 20.88 -4.90 -21.36
N GLU A 483 22.06 -4.53 -21.85
CA GLU A 483 22.18 -3.69 -23.05
C GLU A 483 21.64 -4.39 -24.31
N GLU A 484 21.85 -5.71 -24.45
CA GLU A 484 21.25 -6.51 -25.52
C GLU A 484 19.71 -6.49 -25.41
N ALA A 485 19.14 -6.61 -24.21
CA ALA A 485 17.70 -6.56 -23.97
C ALA A 485 17.12 -5.15 -24.24
N LYS A 486 17.81 -4.10 -23.82
CA LYS A 486 17.42 -2.69 -24.08
C LYS A 486 17.34 -2.38 -25.58
N LYS A 487 18.30 -2.89 -26.39
CA LYS A 487 18.25 -2.73 -27.85
C LYS A 487 17.02 -3.39 -28.47
N ALA A 488 16.69 -4.60 -28.03
CA ALA A 488 15.46 -5.28 -28.46
C ALA A 488 14.20 -4.52 -28.03
N ALA A 489 14.18 -4.02 -26.79
CA ALA A 489 13.06 -3.22 -26.26
C ALA A 489 12.85 -1.92 -27.06
N ALA A 490 13.93 -1.23 -27.44
CA ALA A 490 13.84 -0.01 -28.23
C ALA A 490 13.22 -0.27 -29.63
N ILE A 491 13.57 -1.40 -30.28
CA ILE A 491 12.97 -1.80 -31.56
C ILE A 491 11.47 -2.05 -31.37
N LEU A 492 11.10 -2.85 -30.36
CA LEU A 492 9.70 -3.16 -30.08
C LEU A 492 8.88 -1.90 -29.77
N ALA A 493 9.41 -1.01 -28.93
CA ALA A 493 8.75 0.25 -28.59
C ALA A 493 8.51 1.14 -29.82
N GLU A 494 9.45 1.16 -30.77
CA GLU A 494 9.26 1.89 -32.04
C GLU A 494 8.19 1.24 -32.91
N GLN A 495 8.15 -0.10 -33.00
CA GLN A 495 7.11 -0.83 -33.72
C GLN A 495 5.72 -0.58 -33.13
N VAL A 496 5.59 -0.57 -31.79
CA VAL A 496 4.34 -0.24 -31.10
C VAL A 496 3.91 1.21 -31.39
N ARG A 497 4.83 2.18 -31.29
CA ARG A 497 4.54 3.58 -31.63
C ARG A 497 4.10 3.73 -33.08
N HIS A 498 4.81 3.08 -34.01
CA HIS A 498 4.45 3.13 -35.41
C HIS A 498 3.05 2.56 -35.63
N PHE A 499 2.74 1.38 -35.08
CA PHE A 499 1.42 0.76 -35.21
C PHE A 499 0.30 1.66 -34.67
N ASN A 500 0.49 2.26 -33.50
CA ASN A 500 -0.45 3.20 -32.90
C ASN A 500 -0.60 4.50 -33.70
N SER A 501 0.39 4.87 -34.50
CA SER A 501 0.34 6.06 -35.37
C SER A 501 -0.44 5.86 -36.67
N LEU A 502 -0.70 4.61 -37.05
CA LEU A 502 -1.45 4.31 -38.27
C LEU A 502 -2.88 4.87 -38.18
N PRO A 503 -3.45 5.36 -39.30
CA PRO A 503 -4.88 5.67 -39.38
C PRO A 503 -5.72 4.44 -39.00
N GLU A 504 -6.86 4.66 -38.36
CA GLU A 504 -7.70 3.58 -37.81
C GLU A 504 -8.07 2.53 -38.86
N GLU A 505 -8.40 2.98 -40.06
CA GLU A 505 -8.75 2.13 -41.21
C GLU A 505 -7.61 1.28 -41.74
N LYS A 506 -6.36 1.54 -41.34
CA LYS A 506 -5.15 0.80 -41.72
C LYS A 506 -4.64 -0.12 -40.62
N ARG A 507 -5.27 -0.09 -39.44
CA ARG A 507 -4.89 -0.95 -38.33
C ARG A 507 -5.46 -2.35 -38.51
N ASP A 508 -4.62 -3.35 -38.44
CA ASP A 508 -5.06 -4.76 -38.34
C ASP A 508 -5.36 -5.09 -36.87
N TRP A 509 -6.62 -5.00 -36.53
CA TRP A 509 -7.06 -5.16 -35.15
C TRP A 509 -6.91 -6.57 -34.62
N LYS A 510 -7.11 -7.60 -35.46
CA LYS A 510 -6.86 -8.99 -35.06
C LYS A 510 -5.38 -9.24 -34.74
N LYS A 511 -4.49 -8.61 -35.51
CA LYS A 511 -3.06 -8.62 -35.24
C LYS A 511 -2.74 -7.84 -33.97
N ALA A 512 -3.41 -6.71 -33.75
CA ALA A 512 -3.25 -5.91 -32.52
C ALA A 512 -3.63 -6.72 -31.27
N ASP A 513 -4.76 -7.43 -31.26
CA ASP A 513 -5.18 -8.24 -30.12
C ASP A 513 -4.16 -9.34 -29.79
N ALA A 514 -3.65 -10.04 -30.83
CA ALA A 514 -2.63 -11.07 -30.65
C ALA A 514 -1.30 -10.51 -30.11
N ILE A 515 -0.89 -9.31 -30.57
CA ILE A 515 0.30 -8.63 -30.07
C ILE A 515 0.07 -8.15 -28.63
N THR A 516 -1.10 -7.59 -28.32
CA THR A 516 -1.47 -7.12 -26.99
C THR A 516 -1.35 -8.23 -25.95
N GLU A 517 -1.91 -9.42 -26.20
CA GLU A 517 -1.77 -10.57 -25.32
C GLU A 517 -0.31 -10.90 -25.00
N LYS A 518 0.56 -10.86 -26.04
CA LYS A 518 1.99 -11.13 -25.86
C LYS A 518 2.73 -10.01 -25.13
N LEU A 519 2.40 -8.73 -25.39
CA LEU A 519 2.95 -7.59 -24.67
C LEU A 519 2.63 -7.68 -23.18
N LEU A 520 1.37 -7.97 -22.80
CA LEU A 520 0.95 -8.18 -21.42
C LEU A 520 1.67 -9.39 -20.79
N GLY A 521 1.91 -10.45 -21.58
CA GLY A 521 2.73 -11.58 -21.14
C GLY A 521 4.18 -11.20 -20.82
N VAL A 522 4.82 -10.35 -21.65
CA VAL A 522 6.17 -9.81 -21.38
C VAL A 522 6.13 -8.91 -20.13
N PHE A 523 5.12 -8.05 -20.02
CA PHE A 523 4.95 -7.18 -18.84
C PHE A 523 4.85 -8.00 -17.56
N ARG A 524 3.99 -9.01 -17.51
CA ARG A 524 3.89 -9.91 -16.36
C ARG A 524 5.23 -10.54 -16.00
N LYS A 525 6.02 -10.98 -17.00
CA LYS A 525 7.35 -11.56 -16.78
C LYS A 525 8.36 -10.52 -16.30
N SER A 526 8.27 -9.27 -16.73
CA SER A 526 9.11 -8.20 -16.19
C SER A 526 8.83 -7.97 -14.70
N GLN A 527 7.56 -7.96 -14.29
CA GLN A 527 7.16 -7.86 -12.87
C GLN A 527 7.65 -9.07 -12.04
N ASP A 528 7.48 -10.29 -12.55
CA ASP A 528 7.96 -11.51 -11.87
C ASP A 528 9.49 -11.51 -11.68
N TYR A 529 10.24 -11.01 -12.66
CA TYR A 529 11.70 -11.06 -12.64
C TYR A 529 12.35 -9.90 -11.93
N LEU A 530 11.80 -8.69 -12.04
CA LEU A 530 12.50 -7.47 -11.64
C LEU A 530 11.94 -6.82 -10.37
N VAL A 531 10.70 -7.09 -9.98
CA VAL A 531 10.09 -6.48 -8.80
C VAL A 531 10.35 -7.32 -7.56
N ARG A 532 10.98 -6.72 -6.54
CA ARG A 532 11.14 -7.23 -5.19
C ARG A 532 10.74 -6.14 -4.20
N LEU A 533 10.68 -6.51 -2.93
CA LEU A 533 10.40 -5.60 -1.83
C LEU A 533 11.55 -5.65 -0.83
N ASP A 534 11.86 -4.51 -0.24
CA ASP A 534 12.64 -4.48 0.98
C ASP A 534 11.75 -4.74 2.22
N TRP A 535 12.32 -4.61 3.41
CA TRP A 535 11.59 -4.89 4.65
C TRP A 535 10.46 -3.88 4.93
N ASP A 536 10.58 -2.65 4.45
CA ASP A 536 9.61 -1.57 4.59
C ASP A 536 8.63 -1.50 3.39
N ASP A 537 8.57 -2.59 2.61
CA ASP A 537 7.69 -2.75 1.44
C ASP A 537 7.94 -1.77 0.29
N ASN A 538 9.10 -1.11 0.27
CA ASN A 538 9.51 -0.31 -0.90
C ASN A 538 9.80 -1.22 -2.10
N VAL A 539 9.39 -0.78 -3.28
CA VAL A 539 9.60 -1.50 -4.53
C VAL A 539 11.06 -1.36 -4.98
N ILE A 540 11.77 -2.47 -5.04
CA ILE A 540 13.20 -2.55 -5.36
C ILE A 540 13.49 -3.60 -6.44
N PHE A 541 14.72 -3.56 -6.98
CA PHE A 541 15.26 -4.64 -7.82
C PHE A 541 15.92 -5.74 -6.99
N PRO A 542 16.05 -6.97 -7.53
CA PRO A 542 16.47 -8.15 -6.77
C PRO A 542 17.76 -8.01 -5.98
N GLN A 543 18.75 -7.28 -6.49
CA GLN A 543 20.05 -7.12 -5.84
C GLN A 543 20.07 -6.08 -4.71
N GLN A 544 19.08 -5.18 -4.63
CA GLN A 544 19.21 -3.97 -3.80
C GLN A 544 19.18 -4.26 -2.30
N ALA A 545 18.29 -5.14 -1.82
CA ALA A 545 18.22 -5.47 -0.39
C ALA A 545 19.56 -6.02 0.11
N VAL A 546 20.10 -7.01 -0.59
CA VAL A 546 21.39 -7.63 -0.24
C VAL A 546 22.55 -6.63 -0.37
N GLN A 547 22.52 -5.74 -1.37
CA GLN A 547 23.49 -4.68 -1.55
C GLN A 547 23.52 -3.74 -0.33
N ASN A 548 22.35 -3.31 0.15
CA ASN A 548 22.21 -2.47 1.34
C ASN A 548 22.69 -3.20 2.60
N ASN A 549 22.33 -4.47 2.76
CA ASN A 549 22.80 -5.30 3.87
C ASN A 549 24.32 -5.42 3.90
N LEU A 550 24.97 -5.62 2.74
CA LEU A 550 26.43 -5.66 2.65
C LEU A 550 27.09 -4.35 3.05
N TYR A 551 26.50 -3.20 2.72
CA TYR A 551 27.03 -1.91 3.18
C TYR A 551 26.95 -1.78 4.71
N ALA A 552 25.81 -2.14 5.30
CA ALA A 552 25.61 -2.07 6.74
C ALA A 552 26.54 -3.05 7.48
N LEU A 553 26.65 -4.30 7.01
CA LEU A 553 27.56 -5.29 7.57
C LEU A 553 29.01 -4.84 7.53
N LYS A 554 29.45 -4.22 6.43
CA LYS A 554 30.82 -3.68 6.30
C LYS A 554 31.10 -2.57 7.32
N LYS A 555 30.13 -1.65 7.52
CA LYS A 555 30.22 -0.63 8.56
C LYS A 555 30.33 -1.25 9.95
N ALA A 556 29.45 -2.18 10.27
CA ALA A 556 29.42 -2.87 11.55
C ALA A 556 30.73 -3.61 11.86
N MET A 557 31.30 -4.32 10.87
CA MET A 557 32.62 -4.95 11.00
C MET A 557 33.71 -3.95 11.37
N GLY A 558 33.76 -2.82 10.67
CA GLY A 558 34.75 -1.76 10.94
C GLY A 558 34.63 -1.13 12.33
N TYR A 559 33.38 -1.00 12.84
CA TYR A 559 33.12 -0.52 14.20
C TYR A 559 33.51 -1.55 15.27
N LEU A 560 33.17 -2.83 15.09
CA LEU A 560 33.55 -3.88 16.04
C LEU A 560 35.06 -4.11 16.11
N GLU A 561 35.80 -3.91 15.02
CA GLU A 561 37.28 -3.94 15.04
C GLU A 561 37.87 -2.92 15.99
N LYS A 562 37.23 -1.74 16.12
CA LYS A 562 37.64 -0.64 17.01
C LYS A 562 37.01 -0.75 18.40
N GLY A 563 36.13 -1.73 18.66
CA GLY A 563 35.39 -1.84 19.92
C GLY A 563 34.22 -0.84 20.06
N GLU A 564 33.77 -0.21 18.95
CA GLU A 564 32.72 0.82 18.91
C GLU A 564 31.34 0.14 18.82
N ILE A 565 30.91 -0.56 19.90
CA ILE A 565 29.71 -1.42 19.93
C ILE A 565 28.44 -0.64 19.57
N ALA A 566 28.26 0.58 20.13
CA ALA A 566 27.07 1.39 19.86
C ALA A 566 26.88 1.72 18.37
N LEU A 567 27.99 2.10 17.70
CA LEU A 567 27.96 2.38 16.26
C LEU A 567 27.76 1.10 15.41
N ALA A 568 28.23 -0.04 15.91
CA ALA A 568 27.96 -1.31 15.25
C ALA A 568 26.47 -1.69 15.36
N LEU A 569 25.83 -1.49 16.52
CA LEU A 569 24.40 -1.70 16.70
C LEU A 569 23.57 -0.81 15.76
N GLU A 570 23.88 0.46 15.64
CA GLU A 570 23.23 1.37 14.68
C GLU A 570 23.32 0.86 13.23
N ALA A 571 24.48 0.31 12.86
CA ALA A 571 24.64 -0.30 11.54
C ALA A 571 23.81 -1.59 11.38
N PHE A 572 23.67 -2.39 12.43
CA PHE A 572 22.81 -3.59 12.41
C PHE A 572 21.33 -3.24 12.25
N TYR A 573 20.88 -2.16 12.89
CA TYR A 573 19.48 -1.72 12.81
C TYR A 573 19.05 -1.29 11.40
N SER A 574 19.99 -1.04 10.49
CA SER A 574 19.70 -0.74 9.08
C SER A 574 19.74 -1.96 8.14
N ILE A 575 19.97 -3.17 8.69
CA ILE A 575 19.93 -4.40 7.90
C ILE A 575 18.49 -4.87 7.79
N ASP A 576 18.01 -5.01 6.55
CA ASP A 576 16.61 -5.30 6.24
C ASP A 576 15.62 -4.32 6.90
N ASN A 577 16.06 -3.10 7.23
CA ASN A 577 15.25 -2.03 7.82
C ASN A 577 14.45 -2.45 9.08
N ASN A 578 14.93 -3.42 9.85
CA ASN A 578 14.21 -3.99 11.00
C ASN A 578 14.66 -3.45 12.37
N CYS A 579 15.22 -2.22 12.40
CA CYS A 579 15.74 -1.59 13.62
C CYS A 579 14.73 -1.52 14.77
N TYR A 580 13.45 -1.23 14.46
CA TYR A 580 12.39 -1.16 15.44
C TYR A 580 12.14 -2.51 16.11
N ALA A 581 12.15 -3.60 15.35
CA ALA A 581 11.91 -4.96 15.82
C ALA A 581 12.88 -5.41 16.93
N PHE A 582 14.13 -4.93 16.91
CA PHE A 582 15.14 -5.26 17.92
C PHE A 582 14.88 -4.66 19.31
N GLN A 583 13.86 -3.85 19.49
CA GLN A 583 13.47 -3.29 20.79
C GLN A 583 12.50 -4.22 21.57
N PHE A 584 12.03 -5.29 20.95
CA PHE A 584 11.05 -6.22 21.51
C PHE A 584 11.67 -7.57 21.86
N GLU A 585 10.91 -8.39 22.59
CA GLU A 585 11.38 -9.72 22.93
C GLU A 585 11.51 -10.61 21.69
N ARG A 586 12.38 -11.60 21.81
CA ARG A 586 12.69 -12.56 20.73
C ARG A 586 11.44 -13.15 20.08
N GLU A 587 10.42 -13.50 20.87
CA GLU A 587 9.18 -14.11 20.39
C GLU A 587 8.39 -13.16 19.50
N VAL A 588 8.34 -11.87 19.86
CA VAL A 588 7.73 -10.81 19.05
C VAL A 588 8.51 -10.62 17.75
N PHE A 589 9.83 -10.46 17.83
CA PHE A 589 10.69 -10.33 16.66
C PHE A 589 10.48 -11.48 15.67
N TYR A 590 10.52 -12.74 16.16
CA TYR A 590 10.37 -13.93 15.32
C TYR A 590 8.96 -14.05 14.74
N HIS A 591 7.93 -13.58 15.44
CA HIS A 591 6.57 -13.58 14.92
C HIS A 591 6.46 -12.68 13.67
N PHE A 592 6.96 -11.47 13.75
CA PHE A 592 6.84 -10.49 12.66
C PHE A 592 7.95 -10.58 11.59
N THR A 593 8.90 -11.48 11.72
CA THR A 593 9.94 -11.76 10.72
C THR A 593 9.82 -13.18 10.20
N GLU A 594 10.39 -14.15 10.92
CA GLU A 594 10.50 -15.54 10.49
C GLU A 594 9.14 -16.22 10.26
N TYR A 595 8.19 -16.00 11.19
CA TYR A 595 6.87 -16.63 11.07
C TYR A 595 6.08 -16.06 9.90
N ILE A 596 6.05 -14.74 9.75
CA ILE A 596 5.33 -14.07 8.65
C ILE A 596 5.88 -14.49 7.29
N LEU A 597 7.21 -14.47 7.10
CA LEU A 597 7.82 -14.87 5.82
C LEU A 597 7.60 -16.34 5.46
N LYS A 598 7.28 -17.19 6.44
CA LYS A 598 7.00 -18.62 6.24
C LYS A 598 5.52 -18.96 6.13
N GLN A 599 4.65 -17.95 6.11
CA GLN A 599 3.22 -18.13 5.91
C GLN A 599 2.90 -18.79 4.56
N SER A 600 1.69 -19.35 4.46
CA SER A 600 1.22 -19.92 3.20
C SER A 600 1.11 -18.84 2.10
N PRO A 601 1.23 -19.22 0.83
CA PRO A 601 1.03 -18.29 -0.28
C PRO A 601 -0.25 -17.47 -0.22
N ASP A 602 -1.28 -18.04 0.38
CA ASP A 602 -2.59 -17.45 0.58
C ASP A 602 -2.59 -16.30 1.61
N ARG A 603 -1.66 -16.35 2.59
CA ARG A 603 -1.44 -15.30 3.59
C ARG A 603 -0.39 -14.28 3.14
N LEU A 604 0.57 -14.70 2.32
CA LEU A 604 1.59 -13.80 1.77
C LEU A 604 1.07 -12.90 0.65
N MET A 605 -0.03 -13.25 0.01
CA MET A 605 -0.72 -12.48 -1.02
C MET A 605 0.24 -11.77 -2.00
N TRP A 606 0.16 -10.45 -2.11
CA TRP A 606 1.00 -9.63 -3.01
C TRP A 606 2.48 -9.60 -2.59
N GLY A 607 2.82 -9.89 -1.35
CA GLY A 607 4.20 -10.00 -0.86
C GLY A 607 4.89 -11.34 -1.16
N LYS A 608 4.14 -12.33 -1.69
CA LYS A 608 4.66 -13.69 -1.92
C LYS A 608 5.93 -13.73 -2.75
N GLY A 609 7.04 -14.17 -2.13
CA GLY A 609 8.33 -14.36 -2.79
C GLY A 609 9.02 -13.05 -3.22
N ARG A 610 8.59 -11.90 -2.68
CA ARG A 610 9.16 -10.59 -3.02
C ARG A 610 10.19 -10.11 -2.02
N ILE A 611 10.06 -10.40 -0.73
CA ILE A 611 11.15 -10.26 0.24
C ILE A 611 12.00 -11.53 0.16
N ILE A 612 13.27 -11.37 -0.21
CA ILE A 612 14.24 -12.46 -0.36
C ILE A 612 15.48 -12.18 0.48
N HIS A 613 16.16 -13.24 0.89
CA HIS A 613 17.46 -13.17 1.59
C HIS A 613 17.44 -12.39 2.91
N HIS A 614 16.31 -12.40 3.63
CA HIS A 614 16.21 -11.81 4.97
C HIS A 614 17.33 -12.31 5.89
N GLU A 615 18.02 -11.39 6.57
CA GLU A 615 19.12 -11.67 7.49
C GLU A 615 18.67 -11.48 8.95
N ASN A 616 18.47 -12.57 9.67
CA ASN A 616 18.10 -12.51 11.08
C ASN A 616 19.35 -12.33 11.97
N LEU A 617 19.51 -11.15 12.54
CA LEU A 617 20.61 -10.79 13.42
C LEU A 617 20.20 -10.60 14.89
N TYR A 618 18.98 -10.97 15.27
CA TYR A 618 18.44 -10.75 16.62
C TYR A 618 19.39 -11.24 17.73
N ASP A 619 19.79 -12.50 17.70
CA ASP A 619 20.65 -13.08 18.72
C ASP A 619 22.06 -12.44 18.77
N LEU A 620 22.56 -11.91 17.65
CA LEU A 620 23.83 -11.18 17.61
C LEU A 620 23.68 -9.79 18.25
N VAL A 621 22.60 -9.10 17.94
CA VAL A 621 22.30 -7.78 18.51
C VAL A 621 22.12 -7.88 20.01
N GLU A 622 21.35 -8.85 20.51
CA GLU A 622 21.16 -9.04 21.96
C GLU A 622 22.48 -9.34 22.69
N ARG A 623 23.33 -10.22 22.16
CA ARG A 623 24.66 -10.47 22.74
C ARG A 623 25.52 -9.21 22.79
N LEU A 624 25.45 -8.35 21.76
CA LEU A 624 26.19 -7.08 21.72
C LEU A 624 25.68 -6.06 22.74
N LYS A 625 24.35 -5.99 22.94
CA LYS A 625 23.74 -5.11 23.97
C LYS A 625 24.22 -5.46 25.39
N GLU A 626 24.52 -6.71 25.66
CA GLU A 626 24.99 -7.19 26.97
C GLU A 626 26.49 -6.92 27.22
N LYS A 627 27.29 -6.61 26.18
CA LYS A 627 28.75 -6.42 26.30
C LYS A 627 29.11 -5.15 27.04
N LYS A 628 30.15 -5.26 27.87
CA LYS A 628 30.74 -4.14 28.60
C LYS A 628 32.08 -3.74 27.96
N PRO A 629 32.54 -2.51 28.19
CA PRO A 629 33.86 -2.07 27.74
C PRO A 629 34.97 -3.03 28.26
N GLY A 630 35.73 -3.59 27.32
CA GLY A 630 36.81 -4.56 27.61
C GLY A 630 36.44 -6.02 27.44
N ASP A 631 35.16 -6.36 27.21
CA ASP A 631 34.77 -7.73 26.90
C ASP A 631 35.28 -8.16 25.52
N SER A 632 35.56 -9.46 25.38
CA SER A 632 35.96 -10.03 24.09
C SER A 632 34.78 -9.97 23.09
N LEU A 633 35.06 -9.54 21.87
CA LEU A 633 34.11 -9.44 20.74
C LEU A 633 34.36 -10.50 19.66
N GLU A 634 35.24 -11.47 19.91
CA GLU A 634 35.67 -12.40 18.86
C GLU A 634 34.52 -13.31 18.35
N ALA A 635 33.59 -13.71 19.21
CA ALA A 635 32.43 -14.51 18.82
C ALA A 635 31.46 -13.70 17.94
N GLU A 636 31.23 -12.44 18.29
CA GLU A 636 30.35 -11.53 17.56
C GLU A 636 30.97 -11.15 16.19
N LYS A 637 32.27 -10.88 16.14
CA LYS A 637 33.02 -10.67 14.88
C LYS A 637 32.94 -11.89 13.96
N GLN A 638 33.04 -13.10 14.53
CA GLN A 638 32.93 -14.33 13.75
C GLN A 638 31.51 -14.50 13.19
N SER A 639 30.45 -14.28 14.00
CA SER A 639 29.07 -14.29 13.55
C SER A 639 28.82 -13.29 12.43
N LEU A 640 29.37 -12.10 12.57
CA LEU A 640 29.25 -11.05 11.56
C LEU A 640 29.97 -11.40 10.25
N LYS A 641 31.14 -12.01 10.33
CA LYS A 641 31.85 -12.52 9.15
C LYS A 641 31.05 -13.61 8.42
N GLU A 642 30.37 -14.47 9.16
CA GLU A 642 29.49 -15.50 8.58
C GLU A 642 28.27 -14.89 7.88
N ALA A 643 27.65 -13.85 8.46
CA ALA A 643 26.57 -13.10 7.84
C ALA A 643 27.06 -12.41 6.55
N TRP A 644 28.22 -11.75 6.60
CA TRP A 644 28.85 -11.15 5.43
C TRP A 644 29.08 -12.16 4.29
N GLU A 645 29.63 -13.34 4.59
CA GLU A 645 29.87 -14.36 3.56
C GLU A 645 28.56 -15.00 3.03
N ARG A 646 27.48 -15.02 3.83
CA ARG A 646 26.14 -15.40 3.33
C ARG A 646 25.61 -14.35 2.36
N GLN A 647 25.59 -13.09 2.76
CA GLN A 647 25.09 -11.98 1.95
C GLN A 647 25.90 -11.81 0.66
N LYS A 648 27.21 -12.03 0.68
CA LYS A 648 28.02 -12.07 -0.56
C LYS A 648 27.57 -13.16 -1.54
N ARG A 649 27.25 -14.34 -1.06
CA ARG A 649 26.74 -15.42 -1.93
C ARG A 649 25.37 -15.03 -2.50
N TYR A 650 24.47 -14.53 -1.68
CA TYR A 650 23.16 -14.07 -2.13
C TYR A 650 23.29 -12.97 -3.20
N TYR A 651 24.18 -12.02 -3.00
CA TYR A 651 24.43 -10.96 -3.98
C TYR A 651 24.93 -11.52 -5.33
N ALA A 652 25.86 -12.46 -5.30
CA ALA A 652 26.32 -13.13 -6.52
C ALA A 652 25.21 -13.93 -7.21
N ASP A 653 24.37 -14.61 -6.43
CA ASP A 653 23.21 -15.36 -6.94
C ASP A 653 22.17 -14.41 -7.58
N ASP A 654 21.93 -13.24 -6.97
CA ASP A 654 21.02 -12.21 -7.50
C ASP A 654 21.53 -11.62 -8.81
N ILE A 655 22.83 -11.35 -8.90
CA ILE A 655 23.44 -10.87 -10.17
C ILE A 655 23.34 -11.95 -11.27
N GLU A 656 23.59 -13.21 -10.93
CA GLU A 656 23.41 -14.32 -11.88
C GLU A 656 21.93 -14.48 -12.27
N TYR A 657 21.01 -14.32 -11.33
CA TYR A 657 19.57 -14.30 -11.59
C TYR A 657 19.20 -13.18 -12.59
N LEU A 658 19.69 -11.96 -12.37
CA LEU A 658 19.44 -10.81 -13.24
C LEU A 658 20.00 -11.00 -14.65
N ILE A 659 21.17 -11.64 -14.80
CA ILE A 659 21.73 -12.00 -16.11
C ILE A 659 20.75 -12.92 -16.87
N ARG A 660 20.23 -13.95 -16.20
CA ARG A 660 19.24 -14.87 -16.78
C ARG A 660 17.90 -14.17 -17.06
N ALA A 661 17.47 -13.26 -16.19
CA ALA A 661 16.24 -12.48 -16.35
C ALA A 661 16.33 -11.56 -17.58
N ALA A 662 17.43 -10.83 -17.73
CA ALA A 662 17.65 -9.95 -18.89
C ALA A 662 17.66 -10.75 -20.22
N GLU A 663 18.28 -11.92 -20.23
CA GLU A 663 18.32 -12.80 -21.42
C GLU A 663 16.93 -13.35 -21.77
N LYS A 664 16.15 -13.79 -20.78
CA LYS A 664 14.76 -14.25 -20.97
C LYS A 664 13.85 -13.13 -21.47
N LEU A 665 13.92 -11.94 -20.84
CA LEU A 665 13.13 -10.79 -21.26
C LEU A 665 13.49 -10.38 -22.70
N ARG A 666 14.78 -10.31 -23.04
CA ARG A 666 15.20 -10.06 -24.43
C ARG A 666 14.55 -11.03 -25.42
N ASN A 667 14.55 -12.34 -25.13
CA ASN A 667 13.98 -13.33 -26.02
C ASN A 667 12.47 -13.14 -26.18
N LEU A 668 11.72 -12.92 -25.09
CA LEU A 668 10.29 -12.63 -25.13
C LEU A 668 9.99 -11.35 -25.94
N ILE A 669 10.78 -10.30 -25.75
CA ILE A 669 10.67 -9.04 -26.49
C ILE A 669 10.90 -9.27 -27.99
N CYS A 670 11.92 -10.05 -28.37
CA CYS A 670 12.18 -10.39 -29.76
C CYS A 670 11.03 -11.20 -30.39
N GLU A 671 10.46 -12.16 -29.66
CA GLU A 671 9.31 -12.94 -30.14
C GLU A 671 8.11 -12.04 -30.47
N VAL A 672 7.84 -11.02 -29.67
CA VAL A 672 6.77 -10.03 -29.95
C VAL A 672 7.16 -9.15 -31.13
N SER A 673 8.42 -8.69 -31.20
CA SER A 673 8.92 -7.87 -32.31
C SER A 673 8.78 -8.58 -33.67
N ASP A 674 9.06 -9.87 -33.73
CA ASP A 674 8.93 -10.70 -34.96
C ASP A 674 7.47 -10.78 -35.45
N MET A 675 6.47 -10.58 -34.58
CA MET A 675 5.07 -10.58 -34.99
C MET A 675 4.71 -9.39 -35.89
N PHE A 676 5.43 -8.28 -35.77
CA PHE A 676 5.21 -7.12 -36.66
C PHE A 676 5.67 -7.36 -38.09
N GLU A 677 6.70 -8.21 -38.29
CA GLU A 677 7.27 -8.52 -39.62
C GLU A 677 6.48 -9.61 -40.35
N LYS A 678 5.86 -10.54 -39.62
CA LYS A 678 5.04 -11.60 -40.23
C LYS A 678 3.74 -10.99 -40.74
N GLY A 679 3.54 -11.03 -42.04
CA GLY A 679 2.25 -10.76 -42.67
C GLY A 679 1.21 -11.74 -42.10
N THR A 680 -0.03 -11.30 -41.95
CA THR A 680 -1.16 -12.21 -41.63
C THR A 680 -1.28 -13.23 -42.79
N GLU A 681 -0.81 -14.48 -42.55
CA GLU A 681 -1.18 -15.58 -43.41
C GLU A 681 -2.67 -15.89 -43.39
#